data_b660e0c6f645ccb365eac4974a1385c4
#
_entry.id   b660e0c6f645ccb365eac4974a1385c4
#
_cell.length_a   1.000
_cell.length_b   1.000
_cell.length_c   1.000
_cell.angle_alpha   90.00
_cell.angle_beta   90.00
_cell.angle_gamma   90.00
#
_symmetry.space_group_name_H-M   'P 1'
#
loop_
_entity.id
_entity.type
_entity.pdbx_description
1 polymer ?
#
loop_
_entity_poly.entity_id
_entity_poly.type
_entity_poly.pdbx_seq_one_letter_code
_entity_poly.pdbx_strand_id
1 'polypeptide(L)'
;MEKNNNKCSFAAAGSRLGMLLLCLCALCSHAVAANVQKAIYCLDNKTLYFVYDENTYTTGGTYTADDNSTHTITAVYENFNGGYNSFYGTLNTRTYLDIDGNEITPTSSIGWSDSPWHYCTHEATTTIDFQNSFSGFRPTSLEGWFSYSSNLTEIKGGQNLVTTDVTSMSYTFYNCSKLTTLDVSSWDTGNVTDLTHTFYFCQKLNSLDISNWNTAKVTTLYNTFSNCTALTSLDVSNWDTANVTDMNSTFFSCSSLRSLNLSRWDTGNVTNLAQTFDGCSSLNYLTLTGWNTEKVTTLFQTFRGCRYVKKLDVSGWNTAKVTTMDYLFRNCSSLTLLDINNWNTANVTTLHYTFSGCSKLKTLNVSGWNTAKVTNMNSTFSSCSTLTSLDVSGWNTAKVTNMSNAFSFCSHLTSLDVSGWNTAKVTDMSGMFSGCTLLTSLTFGQNFSMEEVTSANNAFRNCSKLRYIDFYASDDTDAITSVSRTSGMFNGIPATTVVYLPAGSSDVTTEQNVVYTDGSELKCPQYYSVDMNGTAYVDIELPHAFKTNRAEYTRTMSNTYGSVVLPYDFTSNENIQAYTLKAEIRGAMYFVDAATVPAHTPFAFKKIGDADFTMTDDTENFGITVEATKDTNGDPYTTECTVNITGRGTTYTWGTKGYYVDQTVSDYSDAFYIASDKFYKADGTLKMHPHRVTFHGAWLLDDGSASGTSGGAKFYEMSFMDNDDETTLIEAIEAADQHRTQRDAETICDMQGRPSQQLQRGVNIVRMKDGSVRKVVRK
;
A
#
# COMPACT_ATOMS: atom_id res chain seq x y z
N MET A 1 -10.21 48.15 -38.68
CA MET A 1 -10.69 49.19 -39.62
C MET A 1 -9.72 50.31 -39.54
N GLU A 2 -8.91 50.47 -40.57
CA GLU A 2 -8.64 51.68 -41.34
C GLU A 2 -7.41 51.37 -42.22
N LYS A 3 -7.72 51.31 -43.51
CA LYS A 3 -6.75 51.23 -44.57
C LYS A 3 -6.24 52.66 -44.85
N ASN A 4 -5.00 52.93 -44.65
CA ASN A 4 -4.36 54.10 -45.23
C ASN A 4 -3.68 53.72 -46.56
N ASN A 5 -4.44 53.92 -47.63
CA ASN A 5 -3.91 53.98 -49.00
C ASN A 5 -3.37 55.42 -49.24
N ASN A 6 -2.11 55.62 -49.15
CA ASN A 6 -1.47 56.83 -49.70
C ASN A 6 -1.22 56.66 -51.19
N LYS A 7 -2.17 57.08 -52.02
CA LYS A 7 -1.93 57.32 -53.43
C LYS A 7 -1.34 58.75 -53.55
N CYS A 8 -0.05 58.85 -53.88
CA CYS A 8 0.50 60.10 -54.38
C CYS A 8 0.03 60.33 -55.83
N SER A 9 -0.86 61.27 -56.00
CA SER A 9 -1.20 61.83 -57.32
C SER A 9 -0.27 63.00 -57.62
N PHE A 10 0.59 62.80 -58.66
CA PHE A 10 1.38 63.94 -59.19
C PHE A 10 0.59 64.62 -60.29
N ALA A 11 0.27 65.88 -60.06
CA ALA A 11 -0.19 66.78 -61.08
C ALA A 11 1.04 67.39 -61.81
N ALA A 12 1.01 67.33 -63.14
CA ALA A 12 2.07 67.86 -63.97
C ALA A 12 2.23 69.37 -63.85
N ALA A 13 3.36 69.84 -63.36
CA ALA A 13 3.81 71.23 -63.54
C ALA A 13 5.28 71.16 -63.98
N GLY A 14 5.50 71.56 -65.22
CA GLY A 14 6.82 71.62 -65.82
C GLY A 14 7.67 72.73 -65.22
N SER A 15 8.83 72.33 -64.69
CA SER A 15 10.00 73.17 -64.57
C SER A 15 11.28 72.28 -64.47
N ARG A 16 12.36 72.79 -64.97
CA ARG A 16 13.68 72.17 -64.99
C ARG A 16 14.20 71.70 -63.58
N LEU A 17 13.52 72.11 -62.53
CA LEU A 17 13.79 71.66 -61.13
C LEU A 17 13.30 70.27 -60.87
N GLY A 18 12.22 69.80 -61.51
CA GLY A 18 11.70 68.45 -61.38
C GLY A 18 12.60 67.37 -61.97
N MET A 19 13.34 67.67 -62.99
CA MET A 19 14.32 66.70 -63.57
C MET A 19 15.55 66.51 -62.67
N LEU A 20 16.00 67.55 -61.93
CA LEU A 20 17.12 67.39 -60.99
C LEU A 20 16.68 66.63 -59.72
N LEU A 21 15.42 66.79 -59.27
CA LEU A 21 14.90 65.98 -58.17
C LEU A 21 14.64 64.52 -58.57
N LEU A 22 14.24 64.26 -59.80
CA LEU A 22 14.10 62.90 -60.34
C LEU A 22 15.48 62.21 -60.53
N CYS A 23 16.55 62.94 -60.94
CA CYS A 23 17.88 62.43 -60.98
C CYS A 23 18.51 62.19 -59.60
N LEU A 24 18.19 63.05 -58.59
CA LEU A 24 18.60 62.80 -57.18
C LEU A 24 17.84 61.62 -56.57
N CYS A 25 16.57 61.45 -56.89
CA CYS A 25 15.81 60.25 -56.46
C CYS A 25 16.29 58.99 -57.19
N ALA A 26 16.76 59.08 -58.44
CA ALA A 26 17.32 57.91 -59.17
C ALA A 26 18.77 57.58 -58.72
N LEU A 27 19.48 58.54 -58.10
CA LEU A 27 20.78 58.31 -57.49
C LEU A 27 20.72 57.90 -56.02
N CYS A 28 19.57 58.02 -55.36
CA CYS A 28 19.32 57.56 -54.00
C CYS A 28 18.59 56.22 -53.89
N SER A 29 18.29 55.54 -54.99
CA SER A 29 17.74 54.20 -54.97
C SER A 29 18.78 53.10 -55.10
N HIS A 30 19.92 53.26 -54.45
CA HIS A 30 20.51 52.04 -53.90
C HIS A 30 19.66 51.76 -52.63
N ALA A 31 18.58 51.05 -52.82
CA ALA A 31 17.97 50.37 -51.71
C ALA A 31 19.10 49.53 -51.09
N VAL A 32 19.61 49.99 -49.95
CA VAL A 32 20.49 49.13 -49.15
C VAL A 32 19.63 47.90 -48.90
N ALA A 33 20.03 46.79 -49.49
CA ALA A 33 19.36 45.52 -49.25
C ALA A 33 19.37 45.32 -47.73
N ALA A 34 18.19 45.22 -47.14
CA ALA A 34 18.07 45.03 -45.71
C ALA A 34 18.46 43.60 -45.40
N ASN A 35 19.24 43.38 -44.36
CA ASN A 35 19.52 42.06 -43.87
C ASN A 35 18.22 41.32 -43.59
N VAL A 36 18.12 40.07 -44.00
CA VAL A 36 16.97 39.17 -43.84
C VAL A 36 17.42 37.89 -43.13
N GLN A 37 16.65 37.47 -42.16
CA GLN A 37 16.87 36.18 -41.51
C GLN A 37 16.51 35.05 -42.45
N LYS A 38 17.39 34.06 -42.53
CA LYS A 38 17.25 32.88 -43.39
C LYS A 38 17.66 31.61 -42.69
N ALA A 39 16.96 30.52 -42.95
CA ALA A 39 17.36 29.16 -42.59
C ALA A 39 17.67 28.42 -43.91
N ILE A 40 18.91 27.97 -44.07
CA ILE A 40 19.43 27.32 -45.27
C ILE A 40 19.69 25.85 -44.94
N TYR A 41 18.97 24.94 -45.60
CA TYR A 41 19.21 23.51 -45.42
C TYR A 41 20.12 22.93 -46.52
N CYS A 42 21.14 22.19 -46.10
CA CYS A 42 22.07 21.48 -46.97
C CYS A 42 21.99 19.98 -46.66
N LEU A 43 21.57 19.17 -47.64
CA LEU A 43 21.33 17.72 -47.48
C LEU A 43 22.65 16.93 -47.41
N ASP A 44 23.71 17.41 -48.08
CA ASP A 44 25.02 16.75 -48.12
C ASP A 44 25.64 16.57 -46.73
N ASN A 45 25.42 17.51 -45.82
CA ASN A 45 25.85 17.43 -44.42
C ASN A 45 24.67 17.38 -43.40
N LYS A 46 23.43 17.42 -43.87
CA LYS A 46 22.19 17.40 -43.06
C LYS A 46 22.14 18.52 -42.03
N THR A 47 22.66 19.69 -42.37
CA THR A 47 22.75 20.85 -41.48
C THR A 47 21.74 21.92 -41.90
N LEU A 48 21.05 22.53 -40.94
CA LEU A 48 20.25 23.71 -41.10
C LEU A 48 21.04 24.92 -40.58
N TYR A 49 21.49 25.77 -41.50
CA TYR A 49 22.25 26.98 -41.21
C TYR A 49 21.34 28.17 -41.01
N PHE A 50 21.53 28.92 -39.97
CA PHE A 50 20.81 30.17 -39.67
C PHE A 50 21.74 31.36 -39.97
N VAL A 51 21.33 32.26 -40.88
CA VAL A 51 22.05 33.46 -41.30
C VAL A 51 21.18 34.68 -41.26
N TYR A 52 21.77 35.86 -41.06
CA TYR A 52 21.11 37.16 -41.14
C TYR A 52 21.95 38.10 -42.00
N ASP A 53 21.68 38.12 -43.30
CA ASP A 53 22.46 38.89 -44.28
C ASP A 53 21.58 39.36 -45.46
N GLU A 54 22.20 40.13 -46.36
CA GLU A 54 21.59 40.67 -47.59
C GLU A 54 21.69 39.70 -48.79
N ASN A 55 22.41 38.55 -48.62
CA ASN A 55 22.66 37.65 -49.75
C ASN A 55 21.38 36.93 -50.18
N THR A 56 21.27 36.64 -51.45
CA THR A 56 20.21 35.82 -52.01
C THR A 56 20.74 34.39 -52.22
N TYR A 57 20.05 33.43 -51.60
CA TYR A 57 20.37 32.01 -51.71
C TYR A 57 19.28 31.30 -52.55
N THR A 58 19.70 30.38 -53.39
CA THR A 58 18.79 29.62 -54.27
C THR A 58 19.04 28.14 -54.15
N THR A 59 18.00 27.36 -54.25
CA THR A 59 18.08 25.87 -54.27
C THR A 59 18.99 25.45 -55.46
N GLY A 60 19.88 24.49 -55.22
CA GLY A 60 20.90 24.05 -56.18
C GLY A 60 22.15 24.92 -56.20
N GLY A 61 22.14 26.12 -55.56
CA GLY A 61 23.35 26.93 -55.37
C GLY A 61 24.27 26.37 -54.28
N THR A 62 25.34 27.11 -54.00
CA THR A 62 26.27 26.73 -52.92
C THR A 62 26.18 27.72 -51.75
N TYR A 63 26.35 27.21 -50.54
CA TYR A 63 26.48 27.96 -49.31
C TYR A 63 27.86 27.69 -48.68
N THR A 64 28.58 28.74 -48.30
CA THR A 64 29.84 28.61 -47.56
C THR A 64 29.61 29.07 -46.13
N ALA A 65 29.78 28.14 -45.20
CA ALA A 65 29.63 28.38 -43.77
C ALA A 65 30.82 29.13 -43.16
N ASP A 66 30.69 29.63 -41.93
CA ASP A 66 31.76 30.36 -41.21
C ASP A 66 33.02 29.52 -40.99
N ASP A 67 32.93 28.21 -41.01
CA ASP A 67 34.10 27.30 -40.98
C ASP A 67 34.80 27.09 -42.33
N ASN A 68 34.38 27.85 -43.38
CA ASN A 68 34.78 27.76 -44.76
C ASN A 68 34.42 26.47 -45.50
N SER A 69 33.57 25.63 -44.91
CA SER A 69 32.99 24.48 -45.64
C SER A 69 31.94 25.00 -46.66
N THR A 70 31.89 24.36 -47.83
CA THR A 70 30.93 24.73 -48.89
C THR A 70 29.97 23.57 -49.15
N HIS A 71 28.68 23.88 -49.14
CA HIS A 71 27.61 22.90 -49.21
C HIS A 71 26.60 23.26 -50.29
N THR A 72 25.91 22.24 -50.85
CA THR A 72 24.83 22.45 -51.82
C THR A 72 23.51 22.79 -51.11
N ILE A 73 22.91 23.91 -51.48
CA ILE A 73 21.64 24.37 -50.91
C ILE A 73 20.50 23.48 -51.43
N THR A 74 19.77 22.87 -50.47
CA THR A 74 18.61 22.05 -50.77
C THR A 74 17.30 22.81 -50.56
N ALA A 75 17.21 23.65 -49.52
CA ALA A 75 16.05 24.50 -49.26
C ALA A 75 16.45 25.81 -48.59
N VAL A 76 15.67 26.87 -48.78
CA VAL A 76 15.85 28.18 -48.16
C VAL A 76 14.53 28.69 -47.61
N TYR A 77 14.55 29.13 -46.35
CA TYR A 77 13.38 29.71 -45.65
C TYR A 77 13.77 31.14 -45.24
N GLU A 78 12.91 32.10 -45.54
CA GLU A 78 13.19 33.53 -45.29
C GLU A 78 12.07 34.23 -44.54
N ASN A 79 12.37 35.35 -43.91
CA ASN A 79 11.40 36.27 -43.29
C ASN A 79 10.55 35.62 -42.18
N PHE A 80 11.13 34.72 -41.38
CA PHE A 80 10.51 34.17 -40.22
C PHE A 80 10.83 35.08 -39.00
N ASN A 81 9.80 35.45 -38.25
CA ASN A 81 9.96 36.23 -37.01
C ASN A 81 8.91 35.79 -36.01
N GLY A 82 9.31 35.07 -35.03
CA GLY A 82 8.44 34.57 -34.00
C GLY A 82 7.85 33.20 -34.27
N GLY A 83 7.06 32.74 -33.35
CA GLY A 83 6.55 31.38 -33.33
C GLY A 83 5.43 31.10 -34.34
N TYR A 84 4.91 29.93 -34.20
CA TYR A 84 3.87 29.28 -34.98
C TYR A 84 2.75 30.21 -35.54
N ASN A 85 2.21 31.12 -34.74
CA ASN A 85 1.09 32.00 -35.15
C ASN A 85 1.48 33.03 -36.20
N SER A 86 2.71 33.50 -36.28
CA SER A 86 3.15 34.47 -37.29
C SER A 86 3.42 33.85 -38.66
N PHE A 87 3.70 32.52 -38.65
CA PHE A 87 3.97 31.76 -39.86
C PHE A 87 2.70 31.27 -40.57
N TYR A 88 1.63 30.97 -39.82
CA TYR A 88 0.36 30.48 -40.37
C TYR A 88 -0.29 31.47 -41.36
N GLY A 89 -0.12 32.75 -41.15
CA GLY A 89 -0.65 33.77 -42.06
C GLY A 89 0.01 33.83 -43.45
N THR A 90 1.23 33.26 -43.57
CA THR A 90 2.01 33.24 -44.82
C THR A 90 2.09 31.88 -45.51
N LEU A 91 1.79 30.81 -44.77
CA LEU A 91 1.88 29.44 -45.26
C LEU A 91 0.81 29.07 -46.31
N ASN A 92 -0.36 29.71 -46.31
CA ASN A 92 -1.45 29.38 -47.20
C ASN A 92 -1.24 29.71 -48.68
N THR A 93 -0.07 30.24 -49.06
CA THR A 93 0.22 30.68 -50.42
C THR A 93 1.57 30.25 -50.98
N ARG A 94 2.36 29.45 -50.23
CA ARG A 94 3.70 29.02 -50.70
C ARG A 94 3.74 27.48 -50.83
N THR A 95 4.25 27.02 -51.98
CA THR A 95 4.64 25.65 -52.26
C THR A 95 6.00 25.40 -51.65
N TYR A 96 6.16 24.37 -50.83
CA TYR A 96 7.46 23.93 -50.30
C TYR A 96 7.92 22.70 -51.05
N LEU A 97 9.22 22.46 -51.13
CA LEU A 97 9.74 21.22 -51.65
C LEU A 97 10.16 20.33 -50.50
N ASP A 98 9.81 19.03 -50.57
CA ASP A 98 10.34 18.03 -49.66
C ASP A 98 11.84 17.76 -49.97
N ILE A 99 12.42 16.90 -49.14
CA ILE A 99 13.87 16.54 -49.29
C ILE A 99 14.17 15.85 -50.61
N ASP A 100 13.14 15.30 -51.27
CA ASP A 100 13.24 14.65 -52.58
C ASP A 100 12.90 15.62 -53.75
N GLY A 101 12.60 16.90 -53.46
CA GLY A 101 12.31 17.93 -54.40
C GLY A 101 10.83 17.96 -54.88
N ASN A 102 9.91 17.27 -54.20
CA ASN A 102 8.48 17.28 -54.51
C ASN A 102 7.78 18.47 -53.86
N GLU A 103 6.85 19.07 -54.57
CA GLU A 103 6.00 20.16 -54.03
C GLU A 103 5.05 19.66 -52.94
N ILE A 104 5.19 20.24 -51.73
CA ILE A 104 4.28 20.01 -50.61
C ILE A 104 3.36 21.24 -50.52
N THR A 105 2.07 21.03 -50.61
CA THR A 105 1.05 22.00 -50.27
C THR A 105 0.56 21.68 -48.85
N PRO A 106 0.72 22.57 -47.87
CA PRO A 106 0.22 22.31 -46.51
C PRO A 106 -1.31 22.08 -46.54
N THR A 107 -1.77 20.92 -46.06
CA THR A 107 -3.19 20.64 -45.89
C THR A 107 -3.67 21.16 -44.53
N SER A 108 -4.93 21.56 -44.42
CA SER A 108 -5.55 22.24 -43.28
C SER A 108 -5.61 21.43 -41.95
N SER A 109 -4.92 20.29 -41.86
CA SER A 109 -4.90 19.39 -40.70
C SER A 109 -3.53 19.32 -40.00
N ILE A 110 -2.78 20.39 -39.98
CA ILE A 110 -1.46 20.44 -39.36
C ILE A 110 -1.62 20.50 -37.83
N GLY A 111 -0.95 19.61 -37.12
CA GLY A 111 -0.94 19.56 -35.66
C GLY A 111 -0.26 20.80 -35.03
N TRP A 112 -0.54 21.02 -33.77
CA TRP A 112 -0.23 22.22 -32.98
C TRP A 112 1.25 22.53 -32.71
N SER A 113 2.22 21.89 -33.37
CA SER A 113 3.62 21.90 -32.95
C SER A 113 4.67 21.91 -34.07
N ASP A 114 4.35 22.37 -35.25
CA ASP A 114 5.25 22.20 -36.39
C ASP A 114 6.05 23.48 -36.72
N SER A 115 7.39 23.35 -36.65
CA SER A 115 8.31 24.43 -37.07
C SER A 115 8.16 24.73 -38.57
N PRO A 116 8.53 25.94 -39.07
CA PRO A 116 8.43 26.31 -40.48
C PRO A 116 9.15 25.37 -41.44
N TRP A 117 10.21 24.70 -40.98
CA TRP A 117 11.01 23.72 -41.71
C TRP A 117 10.63 22.27 -41.42
N HIS A 118 9.59 22.02 -40.58
CA HIS A 118 9.17 20.69 -40.18
C HIS A 118 8.86 19.76 -41.35
N TYR A 119 8.17 20.23 -42.37
CA TYR A 119 7.75 19.41 -43.49
C TYR A 119 8.89 19.01 -44.42
N CYS A 120 10.01 19.75 -44.40
CA CYS A 120 11.02 19.64 -45.41
C CYS A 120 12.33 19.03 -44.88
N THR A 121 12.62 19.18 -43.59
CA THR A 121 13.99 18.88 -43.12
C THR A 121 14.06 18.17 -41.75
N HIS A 122 13.00 18.17 -40.94
CA HIS A 122 13.08 17.78 -39.53
C HIS A 122 13.57 16.34 -39.32
N GLU A 123 13.15 15.39 -40.15
CA GLU A 123 13.62 14.00 -40.05
C GLU A 123 15.04 13.82 -40.57
N ALA A 124 15.50 14.68 -41.46
CA ALA A 124 16.82 14.59 -42.03
C ALA A 124 17.89 15.41 -41.29
N THR A 125 17.49 16.51 -40.62
CA THR A 125 18.40 17.42 -39.91
C THR A 125 19.08 16.73 -38.73
N THR A 126 20.40 16.68 -38.73
CA THR A 126 21.24 16.19 -37.63
C THR A 126 21.95 17.29 -36.87
N THR A 127 22.17 18.43 -37.52
CA THR A 127 22.88 19.58 -36.96
C THR A 127 22.13 20.87 -37.25
N ILE A 128 22.10 21.77 -36.30
CA ILE A 128 21.68 23.16 -36.43
C ILE A 128 22.91 24.01 -36.19
N ASP A 129 23.14 25.03 -37.06
CA ASP A 129 24.31 25.90 -36.95
C ASP A 129 23.92 27.37 -37.11
N PHE A 130 24.04 28.13 -36.03
CA PHE A 130 23.81 29.57 -36.01
C PHE A 130 25.11 30.27 -36.39
N GLN A 131 25.16 30.78 -37.61
CA GLN A 131 26.31 31.47 -38.11
C GLN A 131 26.51 32.83 -37.42
N ASN A 132 27.72 33.38 -37.47
CA ASN A 132 28.09 34.65 -36.82
C ASN A 132 27.18 35.82 -37.21
N SER A 133 26.74 35.86 -38.47
CA SER A 133 25.82 36.88 -38.96
C SER A 133 24.46 36.87 -38.26
N PHE A 134 24.05 35.70 -37.77
CA PHE A 134 22.72 35.55 -37.08
C PHE A 134 22.65 36.30 -35.75
N SER A 135 23.79 36.68 -35.16
CA SER A 135 23.86 37.53 -33.98
C SER A 135 23.25 38.92 -34.17
N GLY A 136 23.00 39.34 -35.40
CA GLY A 136 22.28 40.56 -35.74
C GLY A 136 20.78 40.46 -35.67
N PHE A 137 20.21 39.25 -35.64
CA PHE A 137 18.76 39.00 -35.57
C PHE A 137 18.26 38.89 -34.15
N ARG A 138 17.04 39.33 -33.89
CA ARG A 138 16.36 39.30 -32.58
C ARG A 138 14.98 38.67 -32.76
N PRO A 139 14.86 37.35 -32.59
CA PRO A 139 13.56 36.71 -32.65
C PRO A 139 12.70 37.12 -31.45
N THR A 140 11.38 37.24 -31.64
CA THR A 140 10.43 37.54 -30.57
C THR A 140 9.81 36.23 -29.98
N SER A 141 9.99 35.12 -30.69
CA SER A 141 9.54 33.80 -30.25
C SER A 141 10.41 32.71 -30.83
N LEU A 142 10.65 31.66 -30.03
CA LEU A 142 11.27 30.40 -30.46
C LEU A 142 10.27 29.25 -30.52
N GLU A 143 8.95 29.56 -30.45
CA GLU A 143 7.90 28.55 -30.43
C GLU A 143 8.03 27.59 -31.62
N GLY A 144 8.21 26.28 -31.31
CA GLY A 144 8.27 25.21 -32.28
C GLY A 144 9.50 25.20 -33.19
N TRP A 145 10.52 26.04 -32.99
CA TRP A 145 11.62 26.19 -33.94
C TRP A 145 12.35 24.89 -34.30
N PHE A 146 12.55 23.98 -33.32
CA PHE A 146 13.24 22.70 -33.54
C PHE A 146 12.33 21.50 -33.23
N SER A 147 11.04 21.78 -33.11
CA SER A 147 10.03 20.77 -32.86
C SER A 147 10.14 19.62 -33.86
N TYR A 148 10.01 18.37 -33.37
CA TYR A 148 10.09 17.13 -34.14
C TYR A 148 11.41 16.88 -34.88
N SER A 149 12.49 17.64 -34.63
CA SER A 149 13.81 17.33 -35.18
C SER A 149 14.39 16.08 -34.50
N SER A 150 13.74 14.93 -34.75
CA SER A 150 13.99 13.65 -34.05
C SER A 150 15.40 13.08 -34.32
N ASN A 151 16.07 13.51 -35.39
CA ASN A 151 17.44 13.12 -35.72
C ASN A 151 18.50 14.17 -35.29
N LEU A 152 18.08 15.29 -34.73
CA LEU A 152 18.99 16.35 -34.24
C LEU A 152 19.89 15.81 -33.12
N THR A 153 21.19 15.93 -33.30
CA THR A 153 22.19 15.49 -32.33
C THR A 153 23.05 16.65 -31.80
N GLU A 154 23.12 17.76 -32.52
CA GLU A 154 24.03 18.86 -32.21
C GLU A 154 23.45 20.23 -32.62
N ILE A 155 23.68 21.23 -31.77
CA ILE A 155 23.44 22.65 -32.07
C ILE A 155 24.77 23.41 -31.91
N LYS A 156 25.22 24.03 -32.98
CA LYS A 156 26.42 24.88 -33.02
C LYS A 156 26.03 26.35 -33.00
N GLY A 157 26.96 27.20 -32.58
CA GLY A 157 26.78 28.63 -32.62
C GLY A 157 25.62 29.14 -31.76
N GLY A 158 25.19 28.41 -30.72
CA GLY A 158 24.04 28.80 -29.86
C GLY A 158 24.16 30.19 -29.25
N GLN A 159 25.40 30.70 -29.06
CA GLN A 159 25.69 32.06 -28.59
C GLN A 159 25.34 33.13 -29.66
N ASN A 160 25.18 32.77 -30.93
CA ASN A 160 24.77 33.67 -32.00
C ASN A 160 23.24 33.82 -32.09
N LEU A 161 22.48 32.99 -31.41
CA LEU A 161 21.03 33.17 -31.25
C LEU A 161 20.77 34.13 -30.08
N VAL A 162 20.44 35.37 -30.39
CA VAL A 162 20.21 36.41 -29.39
C VAL A 162 18.72 36.39 -28.97
N THR A 163 18.46 35.97 -27.73
CA THR A 163 17.10 35.69 -27.22
C THR A 163 16.51 36.80 -26.39
N THR A 164 17.13 37.98 -26.33
CA THR A 164 16.68 39.13 -25.51
C THR A 164 15.23 39.53 -25.69
N ASP A 165 14.65 39.37 -26.90
CA ASP A 165 13.28 39.75 -27.22
C ASP A 165 12.29 38.59 -27.23
N VAL A 166 12.78 37.37 -26.91
CA VAL A 166 11.98 36.15 -26.91
C VAL A 166 10.96 36.16 -25.74
N THR A 167 9.69 36.00 -26.07
CA THR A 167 8.60 35.93 -25.09
C THR A 167 8.02 34.51 -24.92
N SER A 168 8.19 33.63 -25.91
CA SER A 168 7.73 32.24 -25.85
C SER A 168 8.83 31.28 -26.32
N MET A 169 9.04 30.23 -25.55
CA MET A 169 9.88 29.09 -25.89
C MET A 169 9.06 27.80 -25.95
N SER A 170 7.73 27.92 -26.07
CA SER A 170 6.87 26.75 -26.13
C SER A 170 7.23 25.87 -27.33
N TYR A 171 7.25 24.53 -27.10
CA TYR A 171 7.60 23.53 -28.12
C TYR A 171 8.98 23.69 -28.78
N THR A 172 9.88 24.54 -28.29
CA THR A 172 11.16 24.83 -28.97
C THR A 172 11.93 23.58 -29.35
N PHE A 173 12.12 22.63 -28.42
CA PHE A 173 12.82 21.35 -28.65
C PHE A 173 11.87 20.15 -28.53
N TYR A 174 10.61 20.33 -28.79
CA TYR A 174 9.62 19.26 -28.68
C TYR A 174 10.00 18.06 -29.54
N ASN A 175 10.16 16.88 -28.92
CA ASN A 175 10.55 15.62 -29.57
C ASN A 175 11.90 15.64 -30.31
N CYS A 176 12.88 16.41 -29.80
CA CYS A 176 14.28 16.28 -30.22
C CYS A 176 14.91 15.02 -29.57
N SER A 177 14.40 13.85 -29.93
CA SER A 177 14.62 12.61 -29.20
C SER A 177 16.04 12.03 -29.26
N LYS A 178 16.90 12.49 -30.20
CA LYS A 178 18.29 12.08 -30.28
C LYS A 178 19.30 13.11 -29.72
N LEU A 179 18.84 14.31 -29.36
CA LEU A 179 19.68 15.35 -28.78
C LEU A 179 20.22 14.88 -27.42
N THR A 180 21.55 14.81 -27.29
CA THR A 180 22.23 14.30 -26.09
C THR A 180 22.71 15.40 -25.16
N THR A 181 23.15 16.51 -25.70
CA THR A 181 23.64 17.70 -25.01
C THR A 181 23.08 18.94 -25.68
N LEU A 182 22.88 19.98 -24.91
CA LEU A 182 22.38 21.26 -25.41
C LEU A 182 22.98 22.37 -24.57
N ASP A 183 23.71 23.30 -25.24
CA ASP A 183 24.23 24.52 -24.62
C ASP A 183 23.30 25.69 -24.93
N VAL A 184 22.59 26.09 -23.93
CA VAL A 184 21.67 27.28 -23.91
C VAL A 184 22.03 28.22 -22.76
N SER A 185 23.23 28.10 -22.21
CA SER A 185 23.74 28.88 -21.09
C SER A 185 23.84 30.39 -21.39
N SER A 186 24.03 30.73 -22.66
CA SER A 186 24.10 32.12 -23.14
C SER A 186 22.75 32.77 -23.43
N TRP A 187 21.65 32.01 -23.36
CA TRP A 187 20.33 32.51 -23.72
C TRP A 187 19.78 33.43 -22.63
N ASP A 188 19.36 34.63 -23.01
CA ASP A 188 18.61 35.56 -22.17
C ASP A 188 17.13 35.17 -22.20
N THR A 189 16.59 34.76 -21.04
CA THR A 189 15.20 34.35 -20.89
C THR A 189 14.34 35.37 -20.10
N GLY A 190 14.88 36.57 -19.85
CA GLY A 190 14.24 37.58 -19.01
C GLY A 190 12.90 38.12 -19.52
N ASN A 191 12.53 37.86 -20.77
CA ASN A 191 11.24 38.20 -21.36
C ASN A 191 10.34 36.98 -21.60
N VAL A 192 10.82 35.75 -21.34
CA VAL A 192 10.06 34.52 -21.58
C VAL A 192 8.93 34.39 -20.57
N THR A 193 7.71 34.17 -21.07
CA THR A 193 6.50 33.94 -20.28
C THR A 193 5.99 32.53 -20.38
N ASP A 194 6.38 31.76 -21.40
CA ASP A 194 5.86 30.44 -21.72
C ASP A 194 6.99 29.45 -22.01
N LEU A 195 7.10 28.39 -21.16
CA LEU A 195 8.01 27.27 -21.32
C LEU A 195 7.27 25.93 -21.61
N THR A 196 6.01 26.04 -22.05
CA THR A 196 5.19 24.85 -22.34
C THR A 196 5.88 23.93 -23.33
N HIS A 197 6.06 22.63 -23.00
CA HIS A 197 6.65 21.61 -23.84
C HIS A 197 8.07 21.93 -24.38
N THR A 198 8.81 22.87 -23.78
CA THR A 198 10.09 23.32 -24.33
C THR A 198 11.06 22.16 -24.63
N PHE A 199 11.21 21.21 -23.71
CA PHE A 199 12.07 20.03 -23.86
C PHE A 199 11.28 18.70 -23.86
N TYR A 200 10.01 18.76 -24.20
CA TYR A 200 9.16 17.57 -24.20
C TYR A 200 9.72 16.48 -25.11
N PHE A 201 9.84 15.23 -24.60
CA PHE A 201 10.37 14.08 -25.35
C PHE A 201 11.84 14.20 -25.82
N CYS A 202 12.66 15.04 -25.18
CA CYS A 202 14.12 15.03 -25.38
C CYS A 202 14.72 13.82 -24.64
N GLN A 203 14.40 12.61 -25.11
CA GLN A 203 14.65 11.34 -24.41
C GLN A 203 16.11 11.01 -24.16
N LYS A 204 17.04 11.51 -24.98
CA LYS A 204 18.47 11.26 -24.85
C LYS A 204 19.25 12.43 -24.24
N LEU A 205 18.59 13.54 -23.94
CA LEU A 205 19.21 14.69 -23.29
C LEU A 205 19.63 14.27 -21.86
N ASN A 206 20.94 14.14 -21.66
CA ASN A 206 21.52 13.64 -20.42
C ASN A 206 22.04 14.75 -19.50
N SER A 207 22.35 15.93 -20.07
CA SER A 207 22.75 17.12 -19.34
C SER A 207 22.15 18.38 -20.00
N LEU A 208 21.76 19.31 -19.13
CA LEU A 208 21.18 20.60 -19.55
C LEU A 208 21.55 21.66 -18.51
N ASP A 209 22.29 22.70 -18.93
CA ASP A 209 22.60 23.83 -18.06
C ASP A 209 21.66 25.00 -18.35
N ILE A 210 20.74 25.23 -17.43
CA ILE A 210 19.77 26.31 -17.44
C ILE A 210 19.75 27.04 -16.09
N SER A 211 20.84 26.90 -15.32
CA SER A 211 20.97 27.50 -13.98
C SER A 211 20.95 29.04 -14.02
N ASN A 212 21.31 29.63 -15.13
CA ASN A 212 21.31 31.08 -15.36
C ASN A 212 20.04 31.65 -15.97
N TRP A 213 19.04 30.81 -16.26
CA TRP A 213 17.81 31.29 -16.85
C TRP A 213 17.03 32.18 -15.87
N ASN A 214 16.63 33.35 -16.35
CA ASN A 214 15.74 34.26 -15.64
C ASN A 214 14.27 33.88 -15.95
N THR A 215 13.58 33.33 -14.96
CA THR A 215 12.22 32.83 -15.11
C THR A 215 11.15 33.73 -14.46
N ALA A 216 11.52 34.94 -14.05
CA ALA A 216 10.64 35.86 -13.29
C ALA A 216 9.33 36.20 -14.01
N LYS A 217 9.25 36.10 -15.35
CA LYS A 217 8.02 36.33 -16.11
C LYS A 217 7.29 35.05 -16.53
N VAL A 218 7.86 33.87 -16.26
CA VAL A 218 7.26 32.59 -16.66
C VAL A 218 5.96 32.34 -15.90
N THR A 219 4.91 32.02 -16.64
CA THR A 219 3.56 31.77 -16.10
C THR A 219 3.17 30.28 -16.14
N THR A 220 3.83 29.49 -16.98
CA THR A 220 3.52 28.07 -17.16
C THR A 220 4.79 27.24 -17.36
N LEU A 221 4.84 26.10 -16.68
CA LEU A 221 5.85 25.05 -16.82
C LEU A 221 5.23 23.75 -17.36
N TYR A 222 4.06 23.85 -18.01
CA TYR A 222 3.32 22.70 -18.51
C TYR A 222 4.18 21.82 -19.43
N ASN A 223 4.42 20.56 -19.02
CA ASN A 223 5.23 19.58 -19.77
C ASN A 223 6.67 20.01 -20.11
N THR A 224 7.25 21.00 -19.44
CA THR A 224 8.55 21.60 -19.84
C THR A 224 9.65 20.55 -20.04
N PHE A 225 9.82 19.59 -19.10
CA PHE A 225 10.82 18.52 -19.15
C PHE A 225 10.20 17.13 -19.29
N SER A 226 8.94 17.07 -19.64
CA SER A 226 8.22 15.80 -19.71
C SER A 226 8.93 14.82 -20.68
N ASN A 227 9.14 13.58 -20.24
CA ASN A 227 9.82 12.52 -20.99
C ASN A 227 11.31 12.79 -21.33
N CYS A 228 12.01 13.64 -20.56
CA CYS A 228 13.48 13.73 -20.58
C CYS A 228 14.07 12.54 -19.82
N THR A 229 13.93 11.33 -20.37
CA THR A 229 14.18 10.07 -19.67
C THR A 229 15.66 9.81 -19.36
N ALA A 230 16.59 10.41 -20.09
CA ALA A 230 18.02 10.27 -19.85
C ALA A 230 18.60 11.34 -18.89
N LEU A 231 17.84 12.38 -18.54
CA LEU A 231 18.32 13.49 -17.71
C LEU A 231 18.57 12.98 -16.27
N THR A 232 19.84 13.04 -15.84
CA THR A 232 20.26 12.49 -14.54
C THR A 232 20.31 13.52 -13.42
N SER A 233 20.51 14.80 -13.80
CA SER A 233 20.53 15.96 -12.90
C SER A 233 20.01 17.18 -13.63
N LEU A 234 19.41 18.10 -12.90
CA LEU A 234 18.90 19.36 -13.41
C LEU A 234 18.97 20.40 -12.29
N ASP A 235 19.65 21.53 -12.53
CA ASP A 235 19.67 22.63 -11.58
C ASP A 235 18.69 23.73 -12.01
N VAL A 236 17.59 23.80 -11.30
CA VAL A 236 16.53 24.83 -11.41
C VAL A 236 16.32 25.52 -10.06
N SER A 237 17.29 25.43 -9.15
CA SER A 237 17.19 25.94 -7.79
C SER A 237 17.11 27.48 -7.72
N ASN A 238 17.57 28.17 -8.76
CA ASN A 238 17.55 29.63 -8.86
C ASN A 238 16.35 30.18 -9.66
N TRP A 239 15.46 29.32 -10.14
CA TRP A 239 14.30 29.75 -10.88
C TRP A 239 13.33 30.55 -10.00
N ASP A 240 12.93 31.72 -10.45
CA ASP A 240 11.83 32.48 -9.87
C ASP A 240 10.51 31.96 -10.46
N THR A 241 9.68 31.41 -9.62
CA THR A 241 8.41 30.79 -10.01
C THR A 241 7.19 31.52 -9.47
N ALA A 242 7.36 32.75 -8.95
CA ALA A 242 6.28 33.53 -8.32
C ALA A 242 5.07 33.78 -9.26
N ASN A 243 5.29 33.79 -10.58
CA ASN A 243 4.23 33.99 -11.56
C ASN A 243 3.69 32.67 -12.16
N VAL A 244 4.25 31.53 -11.81
CA VAL A 244 3.85 30.22 -12.35
C VAL A 244 2.48 29.81 -11.77
N THR A 245 1.54 29.50 -12.66
CA THR A 245 0.19 29.03 -12.30
C THR A 245 -0.05 27.56 -12.63
N ASP A 246 0.69 27.00 -13.59
CA ASP A 246 0.56 25.61 -14.05
C ASP A 246 1.89 24.88 -14.06
N MET A 247 1.98 23.82 -13.26
CA MET A 247 3.13 22.92 -13.19
C MET A 247 2.77 21.49 -13.64
N ASN A 248 1.64 21.33 -14.35
CA ASN A 248 1.20 20.02 -14.80
C ASN A 248 2.31 19.34 -15.62
N SER A 249 2.64 18.11 -15.27
CA SER A 249 3.61 17.25 -15.98
C SER A 249 4.99 17.88 -16.18
N THR A 250 5.39 18.88 -15.39
CA THR A 250 6.69 19.58 -15.57
C THR A 250 7.85 18.62 -15.68
N PHE A 251 7.93 17.59 -14.81
CA PHE A 251 8.97 16.57 -14.80
C PHE A 251 8.41 15.16 -15.09
N PHE A 252 7.27 15.07 -15.76
CA PHE A 252 6.64 13.78 -16.05
C PHE A 252 7.62 12.84 -16.75
N SER A 253 7.76 11.61 -16.22
CA SER A 253 8.65 10.58 -16.77
C SER A 253 10.14 10.98 -16.92
N CYS A 254 10.64 11.91 -16.11
CA CYS A 254 12.08 12.14 -15.96
C CYS A 254 12.71 10.96 -15.19
N SER A 255 12.68 9.78 -15.78
CA SER A 255 12.89 8.50 -15.08
C SER A 255 14.32 8.27 -14.58
N SER A 256 15.33 8.98 -15.10
CA SER A 256 16.72 8.90 -14.65
C SER A 256 17.11 9.99 -13.64
N LEU A 257 16.25 10.98 -13.42
CA LEU A 257 16.52 12.10 -12.51
C LEU A 257 16.62 11.61 -11.07
N ARG A 258 17.76 11.89 -10.40
CA ARG A 258 18.08 11.33 -9.08
C ARG A 258 17.78 12.27 -7.92
N SER A 259 17.92 13.56 -8.15
CA SER A 259 17.68 14.59 -7.14
C SER A 259 17.09 15.84 -7.75
N LEU A 260 16.25 16.53 -7.00
CA LEU A 260 15.66 17.80 -7.40
C LEU A 260 15.44 18.67 -6.16
N ASN A 261 16.03 19.86 -6.16
CA ASN A 261 15.86 20.83 -5.08
C ASN A 261 14.98 21.99 -5.55
N LEU A 262 13.76 22.03 -5.03
CA LEU A 262 12.76 23.05 -5.37
C LEU A 262 12.39 23.91 -4.15
N SER A 263 13.24 23.95 -3.12
CA SER A 263 12.94 24.65 -1.86
C SER A 263 12.82 26.16 -1.99
N ARG A 264 13.32 26.73 -3.09
CA ARG A 264 13.23 28.17 -3.36
C ARG A 264 12.08 28.54 -4.31
N TRP A 265 11.37 27.57 -4.83
CA TRP A 265 10.25 27.81 -5.71
C TRP A 265 9.09 28.44 -4.94
N ASP A 266 8.64 29.62 -5.36
CA ASP A 266 7.38 30.21 -4.89
C ASP A 266 6.22 29.57 -5.67
N THR A 267 5.41 28.79 -4.96
CA THR A 267 4.26 28.11 -5.54
C THR A 267 2.92 28.76 -5.19
N GLY A 268 2.95 29.98 -4.61
CA GLY A 268 1.75 30.67 -4.12
C GLY A 268 0.69 30.98 -5.19
N ASN A 269 1.05 30.93 -6.48
CA ASN A 269 0.12 31.12 -7.60
C ASN A 269 -0.22 29.80 -8.32
N VAL A 270 0.42 28.68 -7.98
CA VAL A 270 0.18 27.40 -8.64
C VAL A 270 -1.21 26.84 -8.30
N THR A 271 -1.96 26.52 -9.34
CA THR A 271 -3.30 25.92 -9.23
C THR A 271 -3.32 24.44 -9.62
N ASN A 272 -2.34 24.00 -10.39
CA ASN A 272 -2.29 22.66 -10.98
C ASN A 272 -0.93 22.00 -10.76
N LEU A 273 -0.91 20.91 -9.95
CA LEU A 273 0.25 20.06 -9.70
C LEU A 273 0.08 18.66 -10.31
N ALA A 274 -0.92 18.48 -11.20
CA ALA A 274 -1.16 17.15 -11.77
C ALA A 274 0.10 16.62 -12.47
N GLN A 275 0.45 15.37 -12.22
CA GLN A 275 1.54 14.64 -12.87
C GLN A 275 2.93 15.30 -12.77
N THR A 276 3.12 16.30 -11.89
CA THR A 276 4.36 17.11 -11.84
C THR A 276 5.61 16.23 -11.76
N PHE A 277 5.59 15.16 -10.94
CA PHE A 277 6.70 14.21 -10.77
C PHE A 277 6.33 12.77 -11.16
N ASP A 278 5.23 12.59 -11.89
CA ASP A 278 4.78 11.25 -12.26
C ASP A 278 5.86 10.54 -13.08
N GLY A 279 6.19 9.31 -12.70
CA GLY A 279 7.19 8.50 -13.38
C GLY A 279 8.65 8.90 -13.13
N CYS A 280 8.96 9.84 -12.23
CA CYS A 280 10.32 10.14 -11.79
C CYS A 280 10.87 8.97 -10.97
N SER A 281 11.04 7.81 -11.62
CA SER A 281 11.25 6.53 -10.95
C SER A 281 12.61 6.39 -10.26
N SER A 282 13.63 7.15 -10.65
CA SER A 282 14.96 7.15 -10.00
C SER A 282 15.11 8.25 -8.94
N LEU A 283 14.12 9.11 -8.77
CA LEU A 283 14.19 10.26 -7.86
C LEU A 283 14.28 9.75 -6.41
N ASN A 284 15.41 10.07 -5.76
CA ASN A 284 15.69 9.65 -4.38
C ASN A 284 15.61 10.81 -3.40
N TYR A 285 15.98 12.02 -3.86
CA TYR A 285 15.95 13.24 -3.07
C TYR A 285 15.09 14.30 -3.77
N LEU A 286 13.95 14.62 -3.15
CA LEU A 286 13.04 15.67 -3.58
C LEU A 286 12.80 16.62 -2.43
N THR A 287 13.19 17.90 -2.59
CA THR A 287 13.00 18.93 -1.56
C THR A 287 11.93 19.92 -2.01
N LEU A 288 10.83 19.96 -1.25
CA LEU A 288 9.64 20.80 -1.51
C LEU A 288 9.38 21.76 -0.34
N THR A 289 10.34 21.96 0.54
CA THR A 289 10.19 22.83 1.72
C THR A 289 9.82 24.25 1.29
N GLY A 290 8.81 24.83 1.94
CA GLY A 290 8.35 26.20 1.64
C GLY A 290 7.27 26.30 0.56
N TRP A 291 6.86 25.20 -0.06
CA TRP A 291 5.78 25.23 -1.05
C TRP A 291 4.46 25.71 -0.43
N ASN A 292 3.86 26.72 -1.01
CA ASN A 292 2.52 27.20 -0.70
C ASN A 292 1.52 26.59 -1.68
N THR A 293 0.64 25.71 -1.17
CA THR A 293 -0.34 25.00 -2.00
C THR A 293 -1.78 25.52 -1.84
N GLU A 294 -1.95 26.73 -1.28
CA GLU A 294 -3.27 27.29 -0.98
C GLU A 294 -4.21 27.43 -2.19
N LYS A 295 -3.64 27.59 -3.39
CA LYS A 295 -4.43 27.71 -4.64
C LYS A 295 -4.55 26.40 -5.41
N VAL A 296 -3.84 25.35 -5.00
CA VAL A 296 -3.84 24.06 -5.70
C VAL A 296 -5.22 23.40 -5.64
N THR A 297 -5.73 23.01 -6.80
CA THR A 297 -7.04 22.35 -6.95
C THR A 297 -6.93 20.87 -7.29
N THR A 298 -5.79 20.44 -7.81
CA THR A 298 -5.57 19.04 -8.21
C THR A 298 -4.19 18.53 -7.82
N LEU A 299 -4.15 17.32 -7.24
CA LEU A 299 -2.95 16.54 -6.96
C LEU A 299 -2.95 15.23 -7.77
N PHE A 300 -3.69 15.19 -8.88
CA PHE A 300 -3.81 14.00 -9.73
C PHE A 300 -2.43 13.48 -10.15
N GLN A 301 -2.08 12.24 -9.76
CA GLN A 301 -0.83 11.56 -10.11
C GLN A 301 0.47 12.32 -9.76
N THR A 302 0.46 13.32 -8.88
CA THR A 302 1.61 14.22 -8.65
C THR A 302 2.91 13.46 -8.37
N PHE A 303 2.90 12.40 -7.55
CA PHE A 303 4.08 11.59 -7.20
C PHE A 303 3.96 10.14 -7.67
N ARG A 304 3.03 9.83 -8.57
CA ARG A 304 2.84 8.48 -9.07
C ARG A 304 4.16 7.92 -9.60
N GLY A 305 4.54 6.72 -9.19
CA GLY A 305 5.74 6.05 -9.70
C GLY A 305 7.08 6.62 -9.22
N CYS A 306 7.11 7.51 -8.23
CA CYS A 306 8.33 7.95 -7.54
C CYS A 306 8.87 6.82 -6.64
N ARG A 307 9.37 5.76 -7.25
CA ARG A 307 9.66 4.47 -6.59
C ARG A 307 10.77 4.54 -5.55
N TYR A 308 11.73 5.46 -5.69
CA TYR A 308 12.90 5.55 -4.82
C TYR A 308 12.82 6.65 -3.76
N VAL A 309 11.80 7.53 -3.80
CA VAL A 309 11.57 8.53 -2.76
C VAL A 309 11.25 7.83 -1.44
N LYS A 310 12.11 8.03 -0.43
CA LYS A 310 11.97 7.41 0.91
C LYS A 310 11.20 8.27 1.89
N LYS A 311 11.35 9.57 1.77
CA LYS A 311 10.70 10.59 2.60
C LYS A 311 10.23 11.72 1.71
N LEU A 312 9.05 12.22 1.98
CA LEU A 312 8.46 13.34 1.28
C LEU A 312 7.86 14.28 2.33
N ASP A 313 8.36 15.51 2.38
CA ASP A 313 7.83 16.53 3.28
C ASP A 313 6.73 17.33 2.56
N VAL A 314 5.50 17.01 2.90
CA VAL A 314 4.27 17.66 2.44
C VAL A 314 3.40 18.08 3.62
N SER A 315 3.96 18.09 4.84
CA SER A 315 3.25 18.37 6.09
C SER A 315 2.68 19.80 6.14
N GLY A 316 3.36 20.76 5.48
CA GLY A 316 2.93 22.15 5.36
C GLY A 316 1.93 22.43 4.25
N TRP A 317 1.50 21.44 3.47
CA TRP A 317 0.62 21.66 2.34
C TRP A 317 -0.80 22.01 2.76
N ASN A 318 -1.37 23.09 2.21
CA ASN A 318 -2.77 23.44 2.33
C ASN A 318 -3.57 22.78 1.21
N THR A 319 -4.38 21.78 1.56
CA THR A 319 -5.15 20.99 0.60
C THR A 319 -6.64 21.39 0.54
N ALA A 320 -7.01 22.52 1.14
CA ALA A 320 -8.42 22.93 1.29
C ALA A 320 -9.18 23.10 -0.04
N LYS A 321 -8.48 23.36 -1.15
CA LYS A 321 -9.09 23.50 -2.49
C LYS A 321 -8.93 22.24 -3.36
N VAL A 322 -8.22 21.24 -2.89
CA VAL A 322 -7.97 20.02 -3.65
C VAL A 322 -9.25 19.20 -3.81
N THR A 323 -9.57 18.83 -5.04
CA THR A 323 -10.77 18.06 -5.38
C THR A 323 -10.47 16.61 -5.76
N THR A 324 -9.25 16.30 -6.21
CA THR A 324 -8.83 14.95 -6.57
C THR A 324 -7.43 14.64 -6.06
N MET A 325 -7.29 13.42 -5.52
CA MET A 325 -6.02 12.82 -5.08
C MET A 325 -5.77 11.49 -5.79
N ASP A 326 -6.43 11.26 -6.94
CA ASP A 326 -6.30 10.01 -7.66
C ASP A 326 -4.86 9.72 -8.03
N TYR A 327 -4.41 8.51 -7.74
CA TYR A 327 -3.07 7.99 -8.00
C TYR A 327 -1.93 8.81 -7.35
N LEU A 328 -2.20 9.73 -6.43
CA LEU A 328 -1.26 10.72 -5.91
C LEU A 328 0.10 10.12 -5.52
N PHE A 329 0.11 9.05 -4.72
CA PHE A 329 1.31 8.33 -4.28
C PHE A 329 1.38 6.91 -4.85
N ARG A 330 0.62 6.61 -5.91
CA ARG A 330 0.62 5.25 -6.46
C ARG A 330 2.02 4.79 -6.82
N ASN A 331 2.41 3.60 -6.36
CA ASN A 331 3.74 3.00 -6.59
C ASN A 331 4.91 3.81 -6.02
N CYS A 332 4.72 4.63 -4.98
CA CYS A 332 5.80 5.18 -4.16
C CYS A 332 6.36 4.07 -3.24
N SER A 333 6.92 3.02 -3.85
CA SER A 333 7.22 1.75 -3.17
C SER A 333 8.33 1.81 -2.12
N SER A 334 9.17 2.85 -2.11
CA SER A 334 10.19 3.07 -1.08
C SER A 334 9.77 4.05 0.02
N LEU A 335 8.61 4.67 -0.08
CA LEU A 335 8.12 5.65 0.88
C LEU A 335 7.89 4.99 2.24
N THR A 336 8.61 5.47 3.26
CA THR A 336 8.56 4.90 4.62
C THR A 336 7.89 5.83 5.64
N LEU A 337 7.87 7.12 5.35
CA LEU A 337 7.28 8.15 6.20
C LEU A 337 6.57 9.18 5.34
N LEU A 338 5.32 9.46 5.69
CA LEU A 338 4.49 10.47 5.04
C LEU A 338 3.64 11.16 6.11
N ASP A 339 3.85 12.45 6.32
CA ASP A 339 3.06 13.25 7.24
C ASP A 339 2.02 14.08 6.45
N ILE A 340 0.76 13.69 6.61
CA ILE A 340 -0.43 14.29 5.98
C ILE A 340 -1.52 14.60 7.02
N ASN A 341 -1.14 14.67 8.31
CA ASN A 341 -2.08 14.86 9.42
C ASN A 341 -2.92 16.14 9.29
N ASN A 342 -2.33 17.20 8.72
CA ASN A 342 -2.96 18.52 8.59
C ASN A 342 -3.72 18.71 7.28
N TRP A 343 -3.84 17.68 6.44
CA TRP A 343 -4.50 17.81 5.15
C TRP A 343 -6.01 17.97 5.32
N ASN A 344 -6.56 19.02 4.70
CA ASN A 344 -8.00 19.24 4.63
C ASN A 344 -8.56 18.55 3.38
N THR A 345 -9.32 17.49 3.57
CA THR A 345 -9.89 16.67 2.49
C THR A 345 -11.37 16.97 2.20
N ALA A 346 -11.94 18.02 2.80
CA ALA A 346 -13.38 18.33 2.72
C ALA A 346 -13.92 18.55 1.29
N ASN A 347 -13.05 18.83 0.32
CA ASN A 347 -13.41 19.00 -1.09
C ASN A 347 -13.01 17.83 -1.98
N VAL A 348 -12.33 16.83 -1.43
CA VAL A 348 -11.89 15.63 -2.19
C VAL A 348 -13.09 14.76 -2.54
N THR A 349 -13.22 14.44 -3.82
CA THR A 349 -14.33 13.63 -4.36
C THR A 349 -13.91 12.19 -4.70
N THR A 350 -12.61 11.93 -4.80
CA THR A 350 -12.08 10.61 -5.19
C THR A 350 -10.73 10.35 -4.56
N LEU A 351 -10.52 9.10 -4.09
CA LEU A 351 -9.29 8.57 -3.50
C LEU A 351 -8.75 7.38 -4.31
N HIS A 352 -9.15 7.27 -5.59
CA HIS A 352 -8.82 6.17 -6.47
C HIS A 352 -7.30 5.97 -6.60
N TYR A 353 -6.78 4.80 -6.19
CA TYR A 353 -5.37 4.43 -6.16
C TYR A 353 -4.45 5.38 -5.36
N THR A 354 -4.95 6.23 -4.48
CA THR A 354 -4.16 7.30 -3.83
C THR A 354 -2.86 6.81 -3.23
N PHE A 355 -2.86 5.70 -2.47
CA PHE A 355 -1.68 5.11 -1.82
C PHE A 355 -1.31 3.74 -2.39
N SER A 356 -1.96 3.31 -3.47
CA SER A 356 -1.74 1.96 -4.01
C SER A 356 -0.27 1.69 -4.29
N GLY A 357 0.26 0.59 -3.79
CA GLY A 357 1.66 0.19 -3.99
C GLY A 357 2.69 0.92 -3.12
N CYS A 358 2.26 1.67 -2.07
CA CYS A 358 3.16 2.21 -1.04
C CYS A 358 3.64 1.08 -0.11
N SER A 359 4.36 0.12 -0.66
CA SER A 359 4.64 -1.17 -0.02
C SER A 359 5.59 -1.13 1.17
N LYS A 360 6.27 0.00 1.43
CA LYS A 360 7.14 0.20 2.62
C LYS A 360 6.57 1.17 3.65
N LEU A 361 5.37 1.71 3.43
CA LEU A 361 4.71 2.59 4.37
C LEU A 361 4.15 1.76 5.54
N LYS A 362 4.71 1.95 6.74
CA LYS A 362 4.32 1.16 7.93
C LYS A 362 3.15 1.77 8.70
N THR A 363 3.09 3.08 8.73
CA THR A 363 2.06 3.85 9.43
C THR A 363 1.60 5.00 8.57
N LEU A 364 0.31 5.31 8.63
CA LEU A 364 -0.29 6.44 7.95
C LEU A 364 -1.45 6.96 8.78
N ASN A 365 -1.45 8.24 9.11
CA ASN A 365 -2.57 8.83 9.83
C ASN A 365 -3.51 9.55 8.86
N VAL A 366 -4.72 9.04 8.74
CA VAL A 366 -5.83 9.56 7.93
C VAL A 366 -7.11 9.72 8.76
N SER A 367 -7.02 9.59 10.09
CA SER A 367 -8.18 9.64 11.00
C SER A 367 -8.93 10.99 10.94
N GLY A 368 -8.20 12.09 10.68
CA GLY A 368 -8.78 13.43 10.54
C GLY A 368 -9.37 13.74 9.17
N TRP A 369 -9.36 12.81 8.22
CA TRP A 369 -9.85 13.08 6.86
C TRP A 369 -11.37 13.20 6.80
N ASN A 370 -11.86 14.28 6.18
CA ASN A 370 -13.27 14.44 5.85
C ASN A 370 -13.57 13.80 4.50
N THR A 371 -14.22 12.65 4.49
CA THR A 371 -14.54 11.87 3.29
C THR A 371 -15.98 12.05 2.79
N ALA A 372 -16.73 13.00 3.33
CA ALA A 372 -18.16 13.19 3.05
C ALA A 372 -18.53 13.49 1.57
N LYS A 373 -17.54 13.85 0.74
CA LYS A 373 -17.72 14.06 -0.71
C LYS A 373 -17.13 12.91 -1.55
N VAL A 374 -16.42 11.97 -0.94
CA VAL A 374 -15.77 10.89 -1.66
C VAL A 374 -16.80 9.93 -2.26
N THR A 375 -16.67 9.64 -3.54
CA THR A 375 -17.52 8.72 -4.28
C THR A 375 -16.79 7.46 -4.73
N ASN A 376 -15.46 7.51 -4.83
CA ASN A 376 -14.64 6.40 -5.31
C ASN A 376 -13.44 6.16 -4.39
N MET A 377 -13.36 4.95 -3.82
CA MET A 377 -12.27 4.45 -2.98
C MET A 377 -11.56 3.25 -3.59
N ASN A 378 -11.77 2.99 -4.91
CA ASN A 378 -11.15 1.84 -5.57
C ASN A 378 -9.63 1.85 -5.36
N SER A 379 -9.10 0.74 -4.86
CA SER A 379 -7.67 0.50 -4.68
C SER A 379 -6.92 1.56 -3.84
N THR A 380 -7.60 2.32 -2.97
CA THR A 380 -7.01 3.43 -2.20
C THR A 380 -5.72 3.01 -1.50
N PHE A 381 -5.71 1.88 -0.78
CA PHE A 381 -4.56 1.33 -0.05
C PHE A 381 -4.06 0.01 -0.63
N SER A 382 -4.50 -0.36 -1.83
CA SER A 382 -4.09 -1.64 -2.44
C SER A 382 -2.57 -1.80 -2.42
N SER A 383 -2.08 -2.96 -1.98
CA SER A 383 -0.66 -3.29 -1.91
C SER A 383 0.19 -2.40 -0.96
N CYS A 384 -0.43 -1.77 0.05
CA CYS A 384 0.27 -1.20 1.20
C CYS A 384 0.71 -2.34 2.14
N SER A 385 1.58 -3.21 1.65
CA SER A 385 1.84 -4.53 2.24
C SER A 385 2.52 -4.51 3.60
N THR A 386 3.15 -3.40 4.01
CA THR A 386 3.78 -3.25 5.35
C THR A 386 2.95 -2.43 6.34
N LEU A 387 1.79 -1.92 5.93
CA LEU A 387 0.91 -1.14 6.80
C LEU A 387 0.33 -2.06 7.88
N THR A 388 0.59 -1.74 9.16
CA THR A 388 0.20 -2.59 10.30
C THR A 388 -1.11 -2.16 10.93
N SER A 389 -1.43 -0.88 10.86
CA SER A 389 -2.66 -0.30 11.39
C SER A 389 -3.09 0.89 10.56
N LEU A 390 -4.38 1.14 10.51
CA LEU A 390 -4.98 2.27 9.80
C LEU A 390 -6.30 2.63 10.48
N ASP A 391 -6.45 3.89 10.90
CA ASP A 391 -7.70 4.38 11.46
C ASP A 391 -8.54 5.06 10.38
N VAL A 392 -9.62 4.40 10.00
CA VAL A 392 -10.64 4.87 9.04
C VAL A 392 -12.04 4.86 9.66
N SER A 393 -12.15 4.67 10.98
CA SER A 393 -13.40 4.57 11.72
C SER A 393 -14.27 5.83 11.58
N GLY A 394 -13.63 7.02 11.50
CA GLY A 394 -14.30 8.30 11.31
C GLY A 394 -14.69 8.64 9.86
N TRP A 395 -14.43 7.75 8.88
CA TRP A 395 -14.71 8.06 7.49
C TRP A 395 -16.22 8.01 7.17
N ASN A 396 -16.71 9.06 6.53
CA ASN A 396 -18.08 9.10 6.00
C ASN A 396 -18.11 8.51 4.60
N THR A 397 -18.65 7.30 4.45
CA THR A 397 -18.71 6.56 3.19
C THR A 397 -20.07 6.63 2.48
N ALA A 398 -21.02 7.41 2.98
CA ALA A 398 -22.42 7.47 2.48
C ALA A 398 -22.60 7.84 1.00
N LYS A 399 -21.55 8.38 0.35
CA LYS A 399 -21.54 8.68 -1.09
C LYS A 399 -20.67 7.75 -1.92
N VAL A 400 -19.96 6.86 -1.29
CA VAL A 400 -19.05 5.94 -1.99
C VAL A 400 -19.86 4.92 -2.79
N THR A 401 -19.50 4.78 -4.06
CA THR A 401 -20.12 3.80 -4.97
C THR A 401 -19.17 2.66 -5.32
N ASN A 402 -17.86 2.87 -5.21
CA ASN A 402 -16.86 1.86 -5.53
C ASN A 402 -15.81 1.75 -4.41
N MET A 403 -15.71 0.56 -3.80
CA MET A 403 -14.73 0.17 -2.78
C MET A 403 -13.85 -1.00 -3.23
N SER A 404 -13.90 -1.37 -4.54
CA SER A 404 -13.18 -2.53 -5.02
C SER A 404 -11.68 -2.41 -4.74
N ASN A 405 -11.06 -3.50 -4.25
CA ASN A 405 -9.65 -3.59 -3.91
C ASN A 405 -9.14 -2.53 -2.91
N ALA A 406 -10.00 -1.86 -2.14
CA ALA A 406 -9.61 -0.72 -1.29
C ALA A 406 -8.44 -1.03 -0.36
N PHE A 407 -8.38 -2.24 0.21
CA PHE A 407 -7.32 -2.74 1.09
C PHE A 407 -6.63 -4.00 0.54
N SER A 408 -6.83 -4.31 -0.74
CA SER A 408 -6.28 -5.53 -1.34
C SER A 408 -4.75 -5.60 -1.14
N PHE A 409 -4.24 -6.77 -0.70
CA PHE A 409 -2.82 -7.02 -0.39
C PHE A 409 -2.21 -6.11 0.71
N CYS A 410 -3.01 -5.58 1.63
CA CYS A 410 -2.52 -5.02 2.90
C CYS A 410 -2.15 -6.17 3.86
N SER A 411 -1.11 -6.92 3.50
CA SER A 411 -0.80 -8.23 4.10
C SER A 411 -0.36 -8.19 5.56
N HIS A 412 0.06 -7.03 6.09
CA HIS A 412 0.44 -6.85 7.50
C HIS A 412 -0.63 -6.13 8.33
N LEU A 413 -1.76 -5.76 7.73
CA LEU A 413 -2.87 -5.16 8.46
C LEU A 413 -3.50 -6.23 9.37
N THR A 414 -3.50 -5.98 10.68
CA THR A 414 -3.99 -6.96 11.69
C THR A 414 -5.43 -6.71 12.10
N SER A 415 -5.86 -5.46 12.07
CA SER A 415 -7.22 -5.04 12.40
C SER A 415 -7.63 -3.81 11.60
N LEU A 416 -8.92 -3.67 11.36
CA LEU A 416 -9.51 -2.50 10.71
C LEU A 416 -10.92 -2.29 11.22
N ASP A 417 -11.22 -1.10 11.75
CA ASP A 417 -12.56 -0.72 12.16
C ASP A 417 -13.31 -0.07 11.00
N VAL A 418 -14.34 -0.74 10.51
CA VAL A 418 -15.25 -0.27 9.45
C VAL A 418 -16.70 -0.21 9.95
N SER A 419 -16.92 -0.32 11.27
CA SER A 419 -18.25 -0.34 11.88
C SER A 419 -19.06 0.95 11.66
N GLY A 420 -18.38 2.09 11.46
CA GLY A 420 -19.02 3.37 11.13
C GLY A 420 -19.39 3.56 9.66
N TRP A 421 -19.06 2.61 8.78
CA TRP A 421 -19.22 2.79 7.34
C TRP A 421 -20.66 2.58 6.86
N ASN A 422 -21.13 3.50 6.02
CA ASN A 422 -22.40 3.38 5.32
C ASN A 422 -22.11 2.93 3.87
N THR A 423 -22.60 1.74 3.51
CA THR A 423 -22.35 1.14 2.19
C THR A 423 -23.58 1.10 1.28
N ALA A 424 -24.69 1.76 1.66
CA ALA A 424 -25.97 1.72 0.95
C ALA A 424 -25.91 2.14 -0.54
N LYS A 425 -24.84 2.83 -0.99
CA LYS A 425 -24.65 3.21 -2.40
C LYS A 425 -23.51 2.46 -3.09
N VAL A 426 -22.88 1.54 -2.40
CA VAL A 426 -21.75 0.79 -2.96
C VAL A 426 -22.24 -0.24 -3.94
N THR A 427 -21.71 -0.20 -5.17
CA THR A 427 -22.02 -1.15 -6.23
C THR A 427 -20.95 -2.19 -6.44
N ASP A 428 -19.69 -1.91 -6.05
CA ASP A 428 -18.57 -2.82 -6.22
C ASP A 428 -17.68 -2.87 -4.97
N MET A 429 -17.59 -4.07 -4.37
CA MET A 429 -16.72 -4.43 -3.24
C MET A 429 -15.71 -5.53 -3.63
N SER A 430 -15.53 -5.81 -4.93
CA SER A 430 -14.66 -6.90 -5.39
C SER A 430 -13.26 -6.76 -4.84
N GLY A 431 -12.72 -7.85 -4.26
CA GLY A 431 -11.37 -7.91 -3.74
C GLY A 431 -11.05 -6.95 -2.60
N MET A 432 -12.04 -6.36 -1.94
CA MET A 432 -11.87 -5.25 -0.98
C MET A 432 -10.78 -5.52 0.06
N PHE A 433 -10.74 -6.72 0.63
CA PHE A 433 -9.75 -7.18 1.61
C PHE A 433 -8.88 -8.32 1.08
N SER A 434 -8.93 -8.62 -0.22
CA SER A 434 -8.22 -9.76 -0.80
C SER A 434 -6.73 -9.72 -0.45
N GLY A 435 -6.17 -10.81 0.09
CA GLY A 435 -4.76 -10.90 0.43
C GLY A 435 -4.35 -10.16 1.72
N CYS A 436 -5.30 -9.75 2.58
CA CYS A 436 -5.02 -9.24 3.93
C CYS A 436 -4.69 -10.44 4.85
N THR A 437 -3.50 -11.02 4.68
CA THR A 437 -3.14 -12.32 5.25
C THR A 437 -3.00 -12.33 6.78
N LEU A 438 -2.78 -11.18 7.42
CA LEU A 438 -2.71 -11.06 8.89
C LEU A 438 -3.96 -10.46 9.52
N LEU A 439 -4.98 -10.11 8.73
CA LEU A 439 -6.25 -9.60 9.26
C LEU A 439 -6.97 -10.72 10.04
N THR A 440 -7.32 -10.43 11.30
CA THR A 440 -7.89 -11.44 12.19
C THR A 440 -9.41 -11.36 12.29
N SER A 441 -9.99 -10.17 12.19
CA SER A 441 -11.41 -9.96 12.34
C SER A 441 -11.90 -8.72 11.61
N LEU A 442 -13.18 -8.75 11.21
CA LEU A 442 -13.90 -7.60 10.67
C LEU A 442 -15.32 -7.59 11.23
N THR A 443 -15.73 -6.43 11.74
CA THR A 443 -17.09 -6.16 12.19
C THR A 443 -17.66 -5.02 11.37
N PHE A 444 -18.78 -5.25 10.74
CA PHE A 444 -19.56 -4.25 10.02
C PHE A 444 -20.68 -3.72 10.93
N GLY A 445 -20.97 -2.41 10.84
CA GLY A 445 -21.96 -1.78 11.68
C GLY A 445 -23.35 -1.74 11.05
N GLN A 446 -24.30 -1.10 11.74
CA GLN A 446 -25.71 -1.01 11.35
C GLN A 446 -25.96 -0.40 9.96
N ASN A 447 -25.07 0.48 9.49
CA ASN A 447 -25.21 1.13 8.19
C ASN A 447 -24.57 0.34 7.03
N PHE A 448 -24.11 -0.89 7.30
CA PHE A 448 -23.62 -1.77 6.23
C PHE A 448 -24.80 -2.29 5.42
N SER A 449 -24.74 -2.20 4.11
CA SER A 449 -25.70 -2.76 3.17
C SER A 449 -25.01 -3.28 1.93
N MET A 450 -25.52 -4.37 1.35
CA MET A 450 -25.14 -4.92 0.07
C MET A 450 -26.26 -4.81 -0.98
N GLU A 451 -27.33 -4.10 -0.71
CA GLU A 451 -28.51 -3.99 -1.60
C GLU A 451 -28.12 -3.57 -3.02
N GLU A 452 -27.31 -2.53 -3.16
CA GLU A 452 -26.83 -2.02 -4.46
C GLU A 452 -25.56 -2.73 -4.97
N VAL A 453 -24.99 -3.65 -4.19
CA VAL A 453 -23.74 -4.32 -4.56
C VAL A 453 -23.98 -5.31 -5.70
N THR A 454 -23.36 -5.07 -6.84
CA THR A 454 -23.39 -5.96 -8.00
C THR A 454 -22.22 -6.94 -8.05
N SER A 455 -21.12 -6.62 -7.36
CA SER A 455 -19.97 -7.50 -7.25
C SER A 455 -19.28 -7.38 -5.90
N ALA A 456 -19.08 -8.53 -5.23
CA ALA A 456 -18.24 -8.70 -4.05
C ALA A 456 -17.25 -9.88 -4.24
N ASN A 457 -16.95 -10.21 -5.51
CA ASN A 457 -16.10 -11.34 -5.85
C ASN A 457 -14.72 -11.23 -5.17
N ASN A 458 -14.29 -12.31 -4.51
CA ASN A 458 -12.99 -12.36 -3.85
C ASN A 458 -12.80 -11.31 -2.73
N ALA A 459 -13.87 -10.75 -2.15
CA ALA A 459 -13.76 -9.65 -1.19
C ALA A 459 -12.84 -9.98 -0.01
N PHE A 460 -12.86 -11.21 0.50
CA PHE A 460 -12.03 -11.71 1.60
C PHE A 460 -11.02 -12.79 1.15
N ARG A 461 -10.79 -12.91 -0.15
CA ARG A 461 -9.91 -13.96 -0.68
C ARG A 461 -8.53 -13.94 -0.04
N ASN A 462 -8.04 -15.12 0.42
CA ASN A 462 -6.72 -15.29 1.04
C ASN A 462 -6.49 -14.47 2.32
N CYS A 463 -7.54 -14.15 3.09
CA CYS A 463 -7.42 -13.63 4.45
C CYS A 463 -7.12 -14.80 5.40
N SER A 464 -5.89 -15.34 5.33
CA SER A 464 -5.52 -16.64 5.91
C SER A 464 -5.42 -16.66 7.45
N LYS A 465 -5.62 -15.53 8.12
CA LYS A 465 -5.67 -15.42 9.59
C LYS A 465 -7.03 -14.98 10.11
N LEU A 466 -8.02 -14.87 9.24
CA LEU A 466 -9.33 -14.37 9.59
C LEU A 466 -10.06 -15.38 10.50
N ARG A 467 -10.49 -14.93 11.67
CA ARG A 467 -11.17 -15.71 12.69
C ARG A 467 -12.67 -15.63 12.54
N TYR A 468 -13.18 -14.42 12.34
CA TYR A 468 -14.59 -14.19 12.05
C TYR A 468 -14.82 -12.99 11.16
N ILE A 469 -15.98 -12.97 10.52
CA ILE A 469 -16.58 -11.82 9.83
C ILE A 469 -17.94 -11.60 10.42
N ASP A 470 -18.17 -10.42 10.98
CA ASP A 470 -19.40 -10.10 11.68
C ASP A 470 -20.22 -9.07 10.90
N PHE A 471 -21.25 -9.56 10.23
CA PHE A 471 -22.30 -8.76 9.58
C PHE A 471 -23.59 -8.67 10.43
N TYR A 472 -23.61 -9.30 11.61
CA TYR A 472 -24.83 -9.44 12.42
C TYR A 472 -25.44 -8.09 12.84
N ALA A 473 -24.61 -7.08 13.05
CA ALA A 473 -25.08 -5.74 13.41
C ALA A 473 -25.62 -4.91 12.22
N SER A 474 -25.61 -5.46 11.00
CA SER A 474 -26.09 -4.80 9.79
C SER A 474 -27.62 -4.77 9.73
N ASP A 475 -28.21 -3.70 9.19
CA ASP A 475 -29.65 -3.59 8.93
C ASP A 475 -30.08 -4.27 7.62
N ASP A 476 -29.12 -4.74 6.81
CA ASP A 476 -29.39 -5.38 5.52
C ASP A 476 -29.72 -6.86 5.69
N THR A 477 -31.00 -7.20 5.62
CA THR A 477 -31.50 -8.58 5.72
C THR A 477 -31.16 -9.43 4.50
N ASP A 478 -30.82 -8.81 3.35
CA ASP A 478 -30.55 -9.51 2.08
C ASP A 478 -29.05 -9.49 1.70
N ALA A 479 -28.19 -9.06 2.62
CA ALA A 479 -26.79 -8.72 2.37
C ALA A 479 -26.00 -9.75 1.57
N ILE A 480 -26.25 -11.05 1.74
CA ILE A 480 -25.39 -12.11 1.17
C ILE A 480 -26.20 -13.19 0.43
N THR A 481 -27.46 -12.94 0.11
CA THR A 481 -28.36 -13.94 -0.49
C THR A 481 -28.17 -14.19 -1.99
N SER A 482 -27.45 -13.31 -2.70
CA SER A 482 -27.23 -13.47 -4.14
C SER A 482 -25.95 -14.25 -4.41
N VAL A 483 -26.04 -15.41 -5.07
CA VAL A 483 -24.92 -16.26 -5.47
C VAL A 483 -23.90 -15.49 -6.35
N SER A 484 -24.36 -14.54 -7.14
CA SER A 484 -23.46 -13.68 -7.96
C SER A 484 -22.63 -12.71 -7.14
N ARG A 485 -23.13 -12.27 -5.99
CA ARG A 485 -22.42 -11.36 -5.08
C ARG A 485 -21.38 -12.09 -4.23
N THR A 486 -21.61 -13.37 -3.95
CA THR A 486 -20.75 -14.19 -3.07
C THR A 486 -19.75 -15.06 -3.82
N SER A 487 -19.74 -15.06 -5.18
CA SER A 487 -18.84 -15.91 -5.94
C SER A 487 -17.38 -15.67 -5.57
N GLY A 488 -16.75 -16.68 -4.95
CA GLY A 488 -15.38 -16.61 -4.46
C GLY A 488 -15.11 -15.61 -3.34
N MET A 489 -16.15 -15.01 -2.73
CA MET A 489 -16.05 -13.97 -1.71
C MET A 489 -15.14 -14.42 -0.55
N PHE A 490 -15.29 -15.67 -0.12
CA PHE A 490 -14.58 -16.27 1.00
C PHE A 490 -13.47 -17.25 0.58
N ASN A 491 -13.04 -17.26 -0.69
CA ASN A 491 -12.02 -18.19 -1.15
C ASN A 491 -10.70 -18.04 -0.39
N GLY A 492 -10.21 -19.14 0.21
CA GLY A 492 -8.91 -19.19 0.89
C GLY A 492 -8.89 -18.47 2.24
N ILE A 493 -10.06 -18.23 2.88
CA ILE A 493 -10.14 -17.99 4.30
C ILE A 493 -9.97 -19.33 5.04
N PRO A 494 -9.57 -19.33 6.33
CA PRO A 494 -9.53 -20.56 7.13
C PRO A 494 -10.91 -21.24 7.19
N ALA A 495 -10.93 -22.56 7.15
CA ALA A 495 -12.16 -23.31 7.35
C ALA A 495 -12.79 -23.11 8.75
N THR A 496 -11.98 -22.60 9.70
CA THR A 496 -12.41 -22.26 11.06
C THR A 496 -13.04 -20.87 11.17
N THR A 497 -13.01 -20.05 10.10
CA THR A 497 -13.59 -18.69 10.12
C THR A 497 -15.11 -18.79 10.30
N VAL A 498 -15.65 -18.08 11.30
CA VAL A 498 -17.10 -17.97 11.51
C VAL A 498 -17.63 -16.71 10.84
N VAL A 499 -18.71 -16.85 10.06
CA VAL A 499 -19.36 -15.73 9.36
C VAL A 499 -20.76 -15.52 9.99
N TYR A 500 -20.93 -14.41 10.68
CA TYR A 500 -22.21 -14.02 11.27
C TYR A 500 -22.98 -13.15 10.29
N LEU A 501 -24.18 -13.60 9.91
CA LEU A 501 -25.05 -12.93 8.95
C LEU A 501 -26.18 -12.15 9.63
N PRO A 502 -26.68 -11.07 9.01
CA PRO A 502 -27.81 -10.30 9.52
C PRO A 502 -29.09 -11.13 9.61
N ALA A 503 -30.08 -10.64 10.36
CA ALA A 503 -31.40 -11.24 10.45
C ALA A 503 -32.09 -11.29 9.08
N GLY A 504 -32.72 -12.42 8.73
CA GLY A 504 -33.40 -12.63 7.45
C GLY A 504 -32.52 -13.02 6.30
N SER A 505 -31.19 -13.06 6.48
CA SER A 505 -30.29 -13.65 5.50
C SER A 505 -30.66 -15.10 5.29
N SER A 506 -31.06 -15.49 4.07
CA SER A 506 -31.33 -16.88 3.74
C SER A 506 -30.06 -17.50 3.18
N ASP A 507 -29.72 -18.61 3.74
CA ASP A 507 -29.00 -19.73 3.17
C ASP A 507 -27.80 -19.42 2.25
N VAL A 508 -26.69 -18.98 2.82
CA VAL A 508 -25.35 -19.18 2.21
C VAL A 508 -25.02 -20.67 2.43
N THR A 509 -25.73 -21.52 1.72
CA THR A 509 -26.07 -22.90 2.08
C THR A 509 -24.96 -23.93 1.94
N THR A 510 -23.73 -23.57 1.60
CA THR A 510 -22.70 -24.57 1.27
C THR A 510 -21.45 -24.51 2.12
N GLU A 511 -21.35 -23.55 3.05
CA GLU A 511 -20.12 -23.37 3.83
C GLU A 511 -20.38 -23.64 5.31
N GLN A 512 -19.52 -24.45 5.93
CA GLN A 512 -19.50 -24.67 7.37
C GLN A 512 -19.20 -23.35 8.11
N ASN A 513 -19.60 -23.27 9.37
CA ASN A 513 -19.36 -22.10 10.23
C ASN A 513 -20.09 -20.80 9.81
N VAL A 514 -21.16 -20.89 9.04
CA VAL A 514 -22.06 -19.77 8.77
C VAL A 514 -23.17 -19.73 9.80
N VAL A 515 -23.28 -18.58 10.46
CA VAL A 515 -24.25 -18.34 11.55
C VAL A 515 -25.23 -17.27 11.12
N TYR A 516 -26.53 -17.51 11.31
CA TYR A 516 -27.57 -16.52 11.07
C TYR A 516 -28.64 -16.55 12.19
N THR A 517 -29.50 -15.55 12.26
CA THR A 517 -30.59 -15.49 13.23
C THR A 517 -31.95 -15.69 12.56
N ASP A 518 -32.85 -16.38 13.27
CA ASP A 518 -34.27 -16.45 12.94
C ASP A 518 -35.12 -15.35 13.63
N GLY A 519 -34.45 -14.38 14.26
CA GLY A 519 -35.04 -13.29 15.02
C GLY A 519 -35.14 -13.57 16.52
N SER A 520 -34.86 -14.81 16.97
CA SER A 520 -34.86 -15.18 18.39
C SER A 520 -33.48 -15.56 18.92
N GLU A 521 -32.71 -16.27 18.13
CA GLU A 521 -31.36 -16.73 18.49
C GLU A 521 -30.48 -16.92 17.26
N LEU A 522 -29.15 -16.95 17.45
CA LEU A 522 -28.18 -17.25 16.42
C LEU A 522 -28.05 -18.76 16.22
N LYS A 523 -28.06 -19.22 14.98
CA LYS A 523 -27.99 -20.64 14.60
C LYS A 523 -26.97 -20.89 13.50
N CYS A 524 -26.18 -21.96 13.64
CA CYS A 524 -25.35 -22.54 12.59
C CYS A 524 -26.03 -23.80 12.05
N PRO A 525 -26.66 -23.75 10.86
CA PRO A 525 -27.53 -24.84 10.40
C PRO A 525 -26.76 -26.03 9.86
N GLN A 526 -25.55 -25.84 9.35
CA GLN A 526 -24.75 -26.93 8.82
C GLN A 526 -24.06 -27.67 9.99
N TYR A 527 -23.00 -27.14 10.47
CA TYR A 527 -22.29 -27.57 11.67
C TYR A 527 -21.15 -26.59 11.99
N TYR A 528 -20.78 -26.52 13.25
CA TYR A 528 -19.59 -25.79 13.69
C TYR A 528 -18.39 -26.75 13.66
N SER A 529 -17.34 -26.40 12.94
CA SER A 529 -16.15 -27.23 12.85
C SER A 529 -14.87 -26.43 13.04
N VAL A 530 -13.98 -26.97 13.83
CA VAL A 530 -12.62 -26.48 14.04
C VAL A 530 -11.63 -27.57 13.65
N ASP A 531 -11.02 -27.45 12.48
CA ASP A 531 -9.97 -28.36 12.02
C ASP A 531 -8.57 -27.78 12.30
N MET A 532 -7.86 -28.39 13.23
CA MET A 532 -6.51 -28.02 13.65
C MET A 532 -5.41 -28.85 12.97
N ASN A 533 -5.71 -29.57 11.90
CA ASN A 533 -4.75 -30.40 11.17
C ASN A 533 -3.86 -29.61 10.20
N GLY A 534 -4.17 -28.34 9.95
CA GLY A 534 -3.37 -27.48 9.08
C GLY A 534 -2.01 -27.11 9.66
N THR A 535 -1.09 -26.68 8.79
CA THR A 535 0.26 -26.20 9.17
C THR A 535 0.23 -24.84 9.90
N ALA A 536 -0.89 -24.13 9.89
CA ALA A 536 -1.09 -22.86 10.58
C ALA A 536 -2.20 -23.03 11.63
N TYR A 537 -1.83 -22.92 12.89
CA TYR A 537 -2.80 -22.79 13.97
C TYR A 537 -3.54 -21.47 13.81
N VAL A 538 -4.86 -21.51 13.75
CA VAL A 538 -5.72 -20.33 13.65
C VAL A 538 -6.38 -20.12 15.00
N ASP A 539 -6.23 -18.92 15.53
CA ASP A 539 -6.94 -18.52 16.75
C ASP A 539 -8.45 -18.55 16.48
N ILE A 540 -9.22 -19.01 17.46
CA ILE A 540 -10.67 -19.02 17.41
C ILE A 540 -11.20 -17.86 18.23
N GLU A 541 -12.00 -17.03 17.58
CA GLU A 541 -12.59 -15.87 18.17
C GLU A 541 -14.07 -15.81 17.76
N LEU A 542 -14.95 -15.96 18.75
CA LEU A 542 -16.40 -15.98 18.57
C LEU A 542 -16.99 -14.80 19.34
N PRO A 543 -17.38 -13.70 18.66
CA PRO A 543 -17.96 -12.53 19.32
C PRO A 543 -19.36 -12.80 19.88
N HIS A 544 -20.09 -13.77 19.30
CA HIS A 544 -21.46 -14.11 19.69
C HIS A 544 -21.60 -15.61 19.88
N ALA A 545 -22.35 -16.01 20.91
CA ALA A 545 -22.78 -17.40 21.08
C ALA A 545 -23.85 -17.76 20.04
N PHE A 546 -23.90 -19.03 19.63
CA PHE A 546 -24.88 -19.54 18.68
C PHE A 546 -25.23 -21.01 18.98
N LYS A 547 -26.30 -21.50 18.38
CA LYS A 547 -26.71 -22.89 18.48
C LYS A 547 -26.41 -23.67 17.19
N THR A 548 -26.10 -24.95 17.31
CA THR A 548 -25.89 -25.86 16.18
C THR A 548 -26.41 -27.25 16.47
N ASN A 549 -26.62 -28.05 15.44
CA ASN A 549 -26.92 -29.46 15.58
C ASN A 549 -25.67 -30.30 15.78
N ARG A 550 -24.51 -29.86 15.29
CA ARG A 550 -23.26 -30.57 15.38
C ARG A 550 -22.09 -29.61 15.63
N ALA A 551 -21.27 -29.92 16.62
CA ALA A 551 -20.00 -29.26 16.89
C ALA A 551 -18.86 -30.25 16.76
N GLU A 552 -17.77 -29.88 16.10
CA GLU A 552 -16.66 -30.76 15.79
C GLU A 552 -15.31 -30.06 16.01
N TYR A 553 -14.40 -30.74 16.70
CA TYR A 553 -13.00 -30.36 16.84
C TYR A 553 -12.11 -31.51 16.36
N THR A 554 -11.29 -31.25 15.35
CA THR A 554 -10.40 -32.27 14.74
C THR A 554 -8.94 -31.86 14.88
N ARG A 555 -8.07 -32.81 15.26
CA ARG A 555 -6.64 -32.62 15.40
C ARG A 555 -5.88 -33.94 15.20
N THR A 556 -4.79 -33.93 14.40
CA THR A 556 -3.89 -35.09 14.32
C THR A 556 -3.03 -35.16 15.58
N MET A 557 -3.01 -36.32 16.22
CA MET A 557 -2.25 -36.60 17.42
C MET A 557 -1.44 -37.88 17.29
N SER A 558 -0.17 -37.78 17.67
CA SER A 558 0.73 -38.96 17.85
C SER A 558 0.69 -39.56 19.26
N ASN A 559 0.15 -38.83 20.24
CA ASN A 559 0.13 -39.19 21.65
C ASN A 559 -1.24 -39.74 22.05
N THR A 560 -1.25 -40.60 23.05
CA THR A 560 -2.48 -41.17 23.61
C THR A 560 -3.28 -40.15 24.43
N TYR A 561 -2.58 -39.23 25.11
CA TYR A 561 -3.19 -38.24 25.99
C TYR A 561 -2.96 -36.82 25.43
N GLY A 562 -3.89 -35.94 25.71
CA GLY A 562 -3.83 -34.52 25.39
C GLY A 562 -4.66 -33.67 26.33
N SER A 563 -4.69 -32.37 26.04
CA SER A 563 -5.55 -31.44 26.75
C SER A 563 -6.20 -30.48 25.76
N VAL A 564 -7.41 -30.01 26.09
CA VAL A 564 -8.18 -29.12 25.25
C VAL A 564 -9.14 -28.28 26.10
N VAL A 565 -9.55 -27.12 25.56
CA VAL A 565 -10.69 -26.36 25.99
C VAL A 565 -11.61 -26.12 24.78
N LEU A 566 -12.89 -26.33 24.92
CA LEU A 566 -13.87 -26.21 23.85
C LEU A 566 -14.90 -25.11 24.19
N PRO A 567 -15.43 -24.40 23.22
CA PRO A 567 -16.48 -23.41 23.44
C PRO A 567 -17.90 -24.02 23.53
N TYR A 568 -17.99 -25.34 23.63
CA TYR A 568 -19.23 -26.10 23.77
C TYR A 568 -19.04 -27.25 24.72
N ASP A 569 -20.18 -27.78 25.28
CA ASP A 569 -20.18 -28.96 26.13
C ASP A 569 -19.68 -30.17 25.32
N PHE A 570 -18.81 -30.98 25.90
CA PHE A 570 -18.31 -32.21 25.28
C PHE A 570 -18.71 -33.43 26.10
N THR A 571 -19.28 -34.42 25.43
CA THR A 571 -19.57 -35.72 26.05
C THR A 571 -18.59 -36.77 25.62
N SER A 572 -18.01 -37.49 26.55
CA SER A 572 -17.11 -38.64 26.29
C SER A 572 -17.79 -39.67 25.40
N ASN A 573 -17.04 -40.21 24.44
CA ASN A 573 -17.54 -41.20 23.46
C ASN A 573 -16.61 -42.40 23.34
N GLU A 574 -16.96 -43.34 22.46
CA GLU A 574 -16.18 -44.59 22.26
C GLU A 574 -14.73 -44.35 21.82
N ASN A 575 -14.41 -43.18 21.23
CA ASN A 575 -13.08 -42.83 20.72
C ASN A 575 -12.29 -41.94 21.66
N ILE A 576 -12.94 -41.23 22.57
CA ILE A 576 -12.32 -40.24 23.42
C ILE A 576 -12.96 -40.25 24.81
N GLN A 577 -12.12 -40.49 25.81
CA GLN A 577 -12.48 -40.36 27.23
C GLN A 577 -11.95 -39.03 27.75
N ALA A 578 -12.86 -38.17 28.26
CA ALA A 578 -12.52 -36.90 28.89
C ALA A 578 -12.22 -37.09 30.38
N TYR A 579 -11.34 -36.26 30.91
CA TYR A 579 -10.96 -36.27 32.32
C TYR A 579 -10.86 -34.84 32.85
N THR A 580 -11.44 -34.57 33.99
CA THR A 580 -11.27 -33.30 34.70
C THR A 580 -10.21 -33.43 35.80
N LEU A 581 -9.45 -32.38 36.07
CA LEU A 581 -8.49 -32.34 37.14
C LEU A 581 -9.23 -32.38 38.50
N LYS A 582 -8.96 -33.38 39.31
CA LYS A 582 -9.60 -33.53 40.63
C LYS A 582 -8.64 -33.21 41.79
N ALA A 583 -7.40 -33.57 41.68
CA ALA A 583 -6.41 -33.37 42.70
C ALA A 583 -4.96 -33.35 42.16
N GLU A 584 -4.06 -32.65 42.87
CA GLU A 584 -2.63 -32.89 42.82
C GLU A 584 -2.14 -33.35 44.19
N ILE A 585 -1.37 -34.42 44.22
CA ILE A 585 -0.89 -34.97 45.48
C ILE A 585 0.58 -35.35 45.29
N ARG A 586 1.45 -34.59 45.97
CA ARG A 586 2.90 -34.87 46.03
C ARG A 586 3.57 -35.08 44.68
N GLY A 587 3.19 -34.28 43.69
CA GLY A 587 3.78 -34.28 42.37
C GLY A 587 3.17 -35.32 41.42
N ALA A 588 1.98 -35.80 41.70
CA ALA A 588 1.13 -36.52 40.76
C ALA A 588 -0.19 -35.76 40.60
N MET A 589 -0.63 -35.56 39.37
CA MET A 589 -1.93 -34.99 39.04
C MET A 589 -2.95 -36.08 38.82
N TYR A 590 -4.06 -36.00 39.54
CA TYR A 590 -5.14 -36.96 39.47
C TYR A 590 -6.31 -36.40 38.67
N PHE A 591 -6.63 -37.09 37.58
CA PHE A 591 -7.74 -36.81 36.74
C PHE A 591 -8.82 -37.84 36.93
N VAL A 592 -10.05 -37.41 37.04
CA VAL A 592 -11.22 -38.30 37.12
C VAL A 592 -11.98 -38.28 35.83
N ASP A 593 -12.55 -39.41 35.51
CA ASP A 593 -13.41 -39.61 34.38
C ASP A 593 -14.59 -38.62 34.37
N ALA A 594 -14.85 -38.00 33.26
CA ALA A 594 -15.93 -37.08 33.06
C ALA A 594 -16.81 -37.54 31.90
N ALA A 595 -18.05 -37.85 32.21
CA ALA A 595 -19.02 -38.21 31.18
C ALA A 595 -19.31 -37.01 30.27
N THR A 596 -19.44 -35.81 30.85
CA THR A 596 -19.63 -34.56 30.12
C THR A 596 -18.73 -33.47 30.73
N VAL A 597 -18.10 -32.66 29.91
CA VAL A 597 -17.33 -31.49 30.31
C VAL A 597 -18.04 -30.25 29.79
N PRO A 598 -18.41 -29.28 30.65
CA PRO A 598 -19.05 -28.05 30.23
C PRO A 598 -18.14 -27.20 29.31
N ALA A 599 -18.76 -26.36 28.46
CA ALA A 599 -18.09 -25.35 27.67
C ALA A 599 -17.09 -24.53 28.51
N HIS A 600 -16.00 -24.12 27.90
CA HIS A 600 -14.92 -23.35 28.53
C HIS A 600 -14.20 -24.07 29.69
N THR A 601 -14.53 -25.32 29.98
CA THR A 601 -13.81 -26.07 31.01
C THR A 601 -12.59 -26.74 30.42
N PRO A 602 -11.37 -26.38 30.85
CA PRO A 602 -10.17 -27.07 30.42
C PRO A 602 -10.12 -28.51 30.93
N PHE A 603 -9.86 -29.47 30.05
CA PHE A 603 -9.80 -30.87 30.43
C PHE A 603 -8.68 -31.64 29.74
N ALA A 604 -8.23 -32.72 30.36
CA ALA A 604 -7.41 -33.72 29.73
C ALA A 604 -8.29 -34.80 29.06
N PHE A 605 -7.74 -35.49 28.07
CA PHE A 605 -8.45 -36.57 27.42
C PHE A 605 -7.48 -37.71 27.04
N LYS A 606 -8.04 -38.92 26.93
CA LYS A 606 -7.38 -40.11 26.44
C LYS A 606 -8.01 -40.52 25.11
N LYS A 607 -7.17 -40.68 24.09
CA LYS A 607 -7.58 -41.24 22.79
C LYS A 607 -7.72 -42.77 22.95
N ILE A 608 -8.85 -43.32 22.51
CA ILE A 608 -9.15 -44.75 22.51
C ILE A 608 -9.08 -45.22 21.05
N GLY A 609 -8.08 -46.08 20.73
CA GLY A 609 -7.89 -46.62 19.38
C GLY A 609 -7.02 -45.75 18.46
N ASP A 610 -6.90 -46.15 17.17
CA ASP A 610 -5.99 -45.57 16.17
C ASP A 610 -6.65 -44.58 15.21
N ALA A 611 -7.94 -44.27 15.37
CA ALA A 611 -8.65 -43.32 14.50
C ALA A 611 -8.09 -41.91 14.62
N ASP A 612 -8.27 -41.11 13.60
CA ASP A 612 -8.00 -39.65 13.68
C ASP A 612 -8.80 -39.04 14.84
N PHE A 613 -8.14 -38.09 15.53
CA PHE A 613 -8.73 -37.49 16.70
C PHE A 613 -9.80 -36.49 16.31
N THR A 614 -11.05 -36.82 16.56
CA THR A 614 -12.19 -35.93 16.35
C THR A 614 -13.11 -35.96 17.56
N MET A 615 -13.31 -34.81 18.19
CA MET A 615 -14.33 -34.61 19.21
C MET A 615 -15.59 -34.08 18.54
N THR A 616 -16.63 -34.89 18.50
CA THR A 616 -17.92 -34.55 17.88
C THR A 616 -19.02 -34.65 18.93
N ASP A 617 -19.85 -33.65 18.97
CA ASP A 617 -21.13 -33.71 19.65
C ASP A 617 -22.25 -33.47 18.63
N ASP A 618 -23.22 -34.34 18.61
CA ASP A 618 -24.36 -34.32 17.69
C ASP A 618 -25.68 -34.31 18.47
N THR A 619 -26.55 -33.37 18.19
CA THR A 619 -27.89 -33.30 18.78
C THR A 619 -28.92 -32.94 17.71
N GLU A 620 -30.20 -33.18 18.02
CA GLU A 620 -31.31 -32.73 17.18
C GLU A 620 -31.80 -31.35 17.65
N ASN A 621 -32.41 -30.59 16.73
CA ASN A 621 -33.10 -29.32 17.03
C ASN A 621 -32.20 -28.23 17.65
N PHE A 622 -30.96 -28.10 17.17
CA PHE A 622 -29.99 -27.09 17.64
C PHE A 622 -29.71 -27.19 19.14
N GLY A 623 -29.53 -28.41 19.65
CA GLY A 623 -29.32 -28.68 21.08
C GLY A 623 -27.95 -28.27 21.62
N ILE A 624 -26.96 -28.02 20.76
CA ILE A 624 -25.62 -27.64 21.19
C ILE A 624 -25.50 -26.12 21.18
N THR A 625 -25.11 -25.53 22.31
CA THR A 625 -24.74 -24.11 22.40
C THR A 625 -23.25 -23.98 22.26
N VAL A 626 -22.80 -23.20 21.27
CA VAL A 626 -21.41 -22.79 21.12
C VAL A 626 -21.27 -21.39 21.72
N GLU A 627 -20.53 -21.29 22.81
CA GLU A 627 -20.39 -20.06 23.58
C GLU A 627 -19.42 -19.08 22.94
N ALA A 628 -19.62 -17.78 23.18
CA ALA A 628 -18.67 -16.75 22.78
C ALA A 628 -17.32 -16.97 23.47
N THR A 629 -16.22 -16.69 22.76
CA THR A 629 -14.86 -16.81 23.31
C THR A 629 -14.31 -15.50 23.88
N LYS A 630 -15.11 -14.44 23.86
CA LYS A 630 -14.81 -13.15 24.49
C LYS A 630 -15.92 -12.78 25.49
N ASP A 631 -15.51 -12.07 26.53
CA ASP A 631 -16.46 -11.50 27.49
C ASP A 631 -17.18 -10.26 26.90
N THR A 632 -18.09 -9.68 27.66
CA THR A 632 -18.85 -8.48 27.27
C THR A 632 -18.00 -7.22 27.08
N ASN A 633 -16.71 -7.22 27.50
CA ASN A 633 -15.74 -6.15 27.30
C ASN A 633 -14.88 -6.39 26.05
N GLY A 634 -15.05 -7.55 25.38
CA GLY A 634 -14.25 -7.94 24.21
C GLY A 634 -12.92 -8.61 24.57
N ASP A 635 -12.67 -8.91 25.85
CA ASP A 635 -11.47 -9.62 26.27
C ASP A 635 -11.63 -11.13 26.07
N PRO A 636 -10.58 -11.85 25.58
CA PRO A 636 -10.63 -13.29 25.40
C PRO A 636 -10.94 -14.00 26.71
N TYR A 637 -11.90 -14.92 26.71
CA TYR A 637 -12.11 -15.79 27.86
C TYR A 637 -10.85 -16.59 28.14
N THR A 638 -10.29 -16.40 29.34
CA THR A 638 -9.34 -17.30 29.96
C THR A 638 -10.09 -18.04 31.06
N THR A 639 -10.45 -19.28 30.80
CA THR A 639 -11.20 -20.09 31.78
C THR A 639 -10.25 -20.72 32.76
N GLU A 640 -10.51 -20.53 34.05
CA GLU A 640 -9.77 -21.15 35.13
C GLU A 640 -10.70 -22.12 35.87
N CYS A 641 -10.34 -23.39 35.86
CA CYS A 641 -10.94 -24.37 36.76
C CYS A 641 -10.03 -24.55 37.96
N THR A 642 -10.51 -24.26 39.16
CA THR A 642 -9.68 -24.35 40.38
C THR A 642 -10.13 -25.51 41.26
N VAL A 643 -9.17 -26.27 41.76
CA VAL A 643 -9.39 -27.34 42.74
C VAL A 643 -8.65 -26.95 44.01
N ASN A 644 -9.35 -26.88 45.10
CA ASN A 644 -8.80 -26.59 46.41
C ASN A 644 -8.54 -27.90 47.16
N ILE A 645 -7.29 -28.15 47.48
CA ILE A 645 -6.85 -29.36 48.20
C ILE A 645 -6.37 -28.91 49.58
N THR A 646 -7.05 -29.38 50.63
CA THR A 646 -6.66 -29.09 52.02
C THR A 646 -5.89 -30.25 52.62
N GLY A 647 -4.58 -30.05 52.89
CA GLY A 647 -3.72 -31.02 53.56
C GLY A 647 -2.96 -30.38 54.70
N ARG A 648 -2.88 -31.00 55.88
CA ARG A 648 -2.15 -30.54 57.07
C ARG A 648 -2.49 -29.11 57.53
N GLY A 649 -3.78 -28.69 57.32
CA GLY A 649 -4.21 -27.34 57.75
C GLY A 649 -3.88 -26.22 56.72
N THR A 650 -3.37 -26.55 55.57
CA THR A 650 -3.13 -25.59 54.45
C THR A 650 -3.92 -25.98 53.23
N THR A 651 -4.61 -25.04 52.64
CA THR A 651 -5.34 -25.24 51.40
C THR A 651 -4.49 -24.75 50.22
N TYR A 652 -4.30 -25.62 49.24
CA TYR A 652 -3.58 -25.33 48.00
C TYR A 652 -4.61 -25.21 46.88
N THR A 653 -4.44 -24.17 46.06
CA THR A 653 -5.30 -23.97 44.90
C THR A 653 -4.54 -24.39 43.65
N TRP A 654 -5.10 -25.33 42.91
CA TRP A 654 -4.63 -25.76 41.61
C TRP A 654 -5.66 -25.40 40.56
N GLY A 655 -5.19 -25.03 39.38
CA GLY A 655 -6.06 -24.64 38.29
C GLY A 655 -5.59 -25.13 36.94
N THR A 656 -6.51 -25.18 36.04
CA THR A 656 -6.26 -25.33 34.61
C THR A 656 -6.67 -24.06 33.91
N LYS A 657 -5.88 -23.63 32.91
CA LYS A 657 -6.16 -22.45 32.11
C LYS A 657 -6.24 -22.81 30.66
N GLY A 658 -7.35 -22.52 30.03
CA GLY A 658 -7.59 -22.74 28.61
C GLY A 658 -7.39 -21.48 27.80
N TYR A 659 -6.97 -21.63 26.56
CA TYR A 659 -6.67 -20.52 25.63
C TYR A 659 -7.38 -20.76 24.30
N TYR A 660 -8.07 -19.73 23.80
CA TYR A 660 -8.72 -19.73 22.48
C TYR A 660 -7.89 -19.01 21.43
N VAL A 661 -6.89 -18.25 21.82
CA VAL A 661 -6.00 -17.48 20.95
C VAL A 661 -4.54 -17.81 21.23
N ASP A 662 -3.66 -17.58 20.27
CA ASP A 662 -2.21 -17.72 20.46
C ASP A 662 -1.73 -16.77 21.56
N GLN A 663 -1.13 -17.32 22.61
CA GLN A 663 -0.54 -16.55 23.69
C GLN A 663 0.84 -17.09 24.07
N THR A 664 1.71 -16.18 24.49
CA THR A 664 2.97 -16.54 25.13
C THR A 664 2.72 -16.57 26.63
N VAL A 665 2.98 -17.70 27.26
CA VAL A 665 2.83 -17.83 28.72
C VAL A 665 3.93 -16.99 29.37
N SER A 666 3.56 -15.88 30.01
CA SER A 666 4.49 -14.88 30.60
C SER A 666 4.85 -15.19 32.05
N ASP A 667 4.02 -15.92 32.77
CA ASP A 667 4.28 -16.39 34.12
C ASP A 667 4.47 -17.92 34.11
N TYR A 668 5.72 -18.34 34.31
CA TYR A 668 6.12 -19.74 34.20
C TYR A 668 6.43 -20.37 35.55
N SER A 669 6.30 -19.63 36.62
CA SER A 669 6.69 -20.14 37.96
C SER A 669 5.90 -21.39 38.34
N ASP A 670 4.69 -21.53 37.79
CA ASP A 670 3.73 -22.57 38.11
C ASP A 670 2.96 -23.15 36.91
N ALA A 671 3.38 -22.85 35.65
CA ALA A 671 2.71 -23.32 34.45
C ALA A 671 3.30 -24.63 33.92
N PHE A 672 2.45 -25.56 33.52
CA PHE A 672 2.78 -26.87 32.95
C PHE A 672 1.92 -27.19 31.73
N TYR A 673 2.43 -28.01 30.86
CA TYR A 673 1.71 -28.48 29.66
C TYR A 673 1.94 -29.99 29.45
N ILE A 674 1.05 -30.63 28.71
CA ILE A 674 1.17 -32.06 28.37
C ILE A 674 1.87 -32.19 27.03
N ALA A 675 2.96 -33.01 27.01
CA ALA A 675 3.63 -33.44 25.80
C ALA A 675 4.18 -34.85 26.00
N SER A 676 4.12 -35.70 24.98
CA SER A 676 4.60 -37.09 25.04
C SER A 676 4.07 -37.86 26.28
N ASP A 677 2.78 -37.67 26.57
CA ASP A 677 2.05 -38.26 27.71
C ASP A 677 2.63 -37.93 29.10
N LYS A 678 3.28 -36.76 29.21
CA LYS A 678 3.85 -36.22 30.46
C LYS A 678 3.60 -34.74 30.60
N PHE A 679 3.63 -34.25 31.85
CA PHE A 679 3.65 -32.84 32.14
C PHE A 679 5.05 -32.27 32.08
N TYR A 680 5.22 -31.16 31.40
CA TYR A 680 6.47 -30.39 31.34
C TYR A 680 6.22 -29.00 31.91
N LYS A 681 7.18 -28.50 32.70
CA LYS A 681 7.16 -27.11 33.14
C LYS A 681 7.40 -26.17 31.97
N ALA A 682 6.61 -25.09 31.87
CA ALA A 682 6.86 -24.03 30.89
C ALA A 682 8.15 -23.27 31.22
N ASP A 683 8.93 -22.91 30.21
CA ASP A 683 10.30 -22.36 30.33
C ASP A 683 10.46 -20.93 29.79
N GLY A 684 9.37 -20.24 29.52
CA GLY A 684 9.45 -18.89 28.99
C GLY A 684 9.39 -18.76 27.49
N THR A 685 9.51 -19.86 26.76
CA THR A 685 9.41 -19.87 25.30
C THR A 685 8.13 -20.52 24.80
N LEU A 686 7.31 -21.04 25.73
CA LEU A 686 6.10 -21.77 25.40
C LEU A 686 5.07 -20.85 24.78
N LYS A 687 4.73 -21.11 23.53
CA LYS A 687 3.54 -20.56 22.88
C LYS A 687 2.37 -21.53 23.07
N MET A 688 1.29 -21.04 23.64
CA MET A 688 0.03 -21.78 23.70
C MET A 688 -0.79 -21.46 22.45
N HIS A 689 -1.09 -22.50 21.70
CA HIS A 689 -1.99 -22.43 20.56
C HIS A 689 -3.45 -22.51 21.00
N PRO A 690 -4.41 -22.11 20.18
CA PRO A 690 -5.83 -22.23 20.50
C PRO A 690 -6.24 -23.64 20.96
N HIS A 691 -7.22 -23.70 21.85
CA HIS A 691 -7.69 -24.94 22.47
C HIS A 691 -6.61 -25.73 23.23
N ARG A 692 -5.55 -25.08 23.64
CA ARG A 692 -4.54 -25.69 24.53
C ARG A 692 -4.80 -25.30 25.98
N VAL A 693 -4.28 -26.11 26.88
CA VAL A 693 -4.47 -25.94 28.32
C VAL A 693 -3.10 -25.95 28.99
N THR A 694 -2.89 -25.01 29.90
CA THR A 694 -1.83 -25.10 30.91
C THR A 694 -2.42 -25.46 32.25
N PHE A 695 -1.62 -26.12 33.06
CA PHE A 695 -1.95 -26.46 34.43
C PHE A 695 -1.11 -25.59 35.36
N HIS A 696 -1.74 -24.88 36.29
CA HIS A 696 -1.10 -23.95 37.21
C HIS A 696 -1.31 -24.38 38.64
N GLY A 697 -0.30 -24.20 39.48
CA GLY A 697 -0.45 -24.47 40.91
C GLY A 697 0.79 -24.07 41.70
N ALA A 698 0.57 -23.77 42.97
CA ALA A 698 1.64 -23.56 43.92
C ALA A 698 1.99 -24.86 44.65
N TRP A 699 3.26 -25.19 44.69
CA TRP A 699 3.73 -26.38 45.41
C TRP A 699 4.44 -26.03 46.68
N LEU A 700 4.29 -26.92 47.64
CA LEU A 700 5.26 -27.04 48.69
C LEU A 700 6.27 -28.11 48.32
N LEU A 701 7.54 -27.76 48.36
CA LEU A 701 8.59 -28.77 48.50
C LEU A 701 8.42 -29.51 49.82
N ASP A 702 8.88 -30.75 49.90
CA ASP A 702 8.83 -31.58 51.12
C ASP A 702 9.43 -30.89 52.37
N ASP A 703 10.20 -29.82 52.21
CA ASP A 703 10.78 -29.00 53.24
C ASP A 703 9.90 -27.79 53.69
N GLY A 704 8.71 -27.66 53.09
CA GLY A 704 7.78 -26.56 53.41
C GLY A 704 8.06 -25.23 52.71
N SER A 705 9.04 -25.16 51.80
CA SER A 705 9.33 -23.95 51.02
C SER A 705 8.54 -23.91 49.73
N ALA A 706 8.05 -22.72 49.31
CA ALA A 706 7.44 -22.52 47.99
C ALA A 706 8.54 -22.50 46.93
N SER A 707 8.54 -23.44 46.00
CA SER A 707 9.55 -23.45 44.94
C SER A 707 9.13 -22.57 43.77
N GLY A 708 9.71 -21.42 43.68
CA GLY A 708 9.70 -20.60 42.50
C GLY A 708 11.14 -20.34 42.06
N THR A 709 11.97 -21.26 41.72
CA THR A 709 13.13 -20.99 40.85
C THR A 709 14.07 -22.19 40.75
N SER A 710 14.39 -22.47 39.57
CA SER A 710 15.63 -22.95 38.93
C SER A 710 15.67 -24.38 38.42
N GLY A 711 15.77 -24.47 37.09
CA GLY A 711 16.76 -25.31 36.43
C GLY A 711 16.50 -26.81 36.44
N GLY A 712 15.67 -27.28 35.53
CA GLY A 712 15.55 -28.71 35.15
C GLY A 712 14.09 -29.04 34.86
N ALA A 713 13.82 -29.59 33.68
CA ALA A 713 12.48 -30.05 33.31
C ALA A 713 12.01 -31.10 34.35
N LYS A 714 11.15 -30.68 35.27
CA LYS A 714 10.45 -31.62 36.16
C LYS A 714 9.20 -32.08 35.43
N PHE A 715 9.03 -33.36 35.27
CA PHE A 715 7.83 -33.99 34.77
C PHE A 715 7.06 -34.59 35.93
N TYR A 716 5.74 -34.65 35.76
CA TYR A 716 4.79 -35.26 36.72
C TYR A 716 4.19 -36.50 36.12
N GLU A 717 3.93 -37.44 36.96
CA GLU A 717 3.19 -38.66 36.57
C GLU A 717 1.70 -38.33 36.51
N MET A 718 1.05 -38.62 35.38
CA MET A 718 -0.41 -38.52 35.24
C MET A 718 -1.05 -39.81 35.73
N SER A 719 -2.02 -39.72 36.59
CA SER A 719 -2.88 -40.83 37.00
C SER A 719 -4.32 -40.56 36.60
N PHE A 720 -4.85 -41.41 35.73
CA PHE A 720 -6.23 -41.35 35.30
C PHE A 720 -7.06 -42.38 36.06
N MET A 721 -8.22 -42.01 36.53
CA MET A 721 -9.13 -42.86 37.34
C MET A 721 -10.47 -42.96 36.64
N ASP A 722 -11.04 -44.15 36.60
CA ASP A 722 -12.24 -44.48 35.84
C ASP A 722 -13.55 -44.30 36.64
N ASN A 723 -13.49 -43.69 37.86
CA ASN A 723 -14.71 -43.44 38.69
C ASN A 723 -14.55 -42.23 39.59
N ASP A 724 -15.61 -41.46 39.69
CA ASP A 724 -15.73 -40.27 40.53
C ASP A 724 -16.05 -40.60 42.03
N ASP A 725 -15.72 -41.81 42.45
CA ASP A 725 -15.92 -42.21 43.86
C ASP A 725 -14.77 -41.61 44.73
N GLU A 726 -15.18 -40.68 45.60
CA GLU A 726 -14.30 -39.99 46.52
C GLU A 726 -13.51 -40.93 47.43
N THR A 727 -14.06 -42.12 47.72
CA THR A 727 -13.41 -43.17 48.51
C THR A 727 -12.27 -43.78 47.75
N THR A 728 -12.44 -44.03 46.47
CA THR A 728 -11.41 -44.59 45.56
C THR A 728 -10.27 -43.57 45.33
N LEU A 729 -10.61 -42.28 45.28
CA LEU A 729 -9.62 -41.20 45.20
C LEU A 729 -8.75 -41.15 46.46
N ILE A 730 -9.34 -41.23 47.66
CA ILE A 730 -8.59 -41.25 48.92
C ILE A 730 -7.68 -42.47 48.99
N GLU A 731 -8.16 -43.65 48.61
CA GLU A 731 -7.33 -44.87 48.57
C GLU A 731 -6.19 -44.81 47.55
N ALA A 732 -6.41 -44.25 46.38
CA ALA A 732 -5.37 -43.99 45.36
C ALA A 732 -4.30 -43.01 45.84
N ILE A 733 -4.72 -41.97 46.54
CA ILE A 733 -3.87 -40.94 47.18
C ILE A 733 -3.00 -41.63 48.25
N GLU A 734 -3.58 -42.43 49.14
CA GLU A 734 -2.84 -43.18 50.16
C GLU A 734 -1.88 -44.20 49.53
N ALA A 735 -2.24 -44.87 48.44
CA ALA A 735 -1.39 -45.84 47.72
C ALA A 735 -0.22 -45.14 47.03
N ALA A 736 -0.46 -44.00 46.38
CA ALA A 736 0.61 -43.24 45.73
C ALA A 736 1.63 -42.69 46.75
N ASP A 737 1.18 -42.20 47.90
CA ASP A 737 2.04 -41.76 48.98
C ASP A 737 2.94 -42.89 49.50
N GLN A 738 2.37 -44.10 49.64
CA GLN A 738 3.14 -45.28 50.06
C GLN A 738 4.18 -45.69 49.00
N HIS A 739 3.84 -45.70 47.70
CA HIS A 739 4.75 -46.05 46.62
C HIS A 739 5.94 -45.10 46.50
N ARG A 740 5.70 -43.78 46.61
CA ARG A 740 6.75 -42.78 46.56
C ARG A 740 7.67 -42.84 47.80
N THR A 741 7.07 -43.01 48.95
CA THR A 741 7.86 -43.15 50.23
C THR A 741 8.75 -44.40 50.16
N GLN A 742 8.28 -45.49 49.57
CA GLN A 742 9.08 -46.71 49.39
C GLN A 742 10.22 -46.52 48.38
N ARG A 743 10.02 -45.76 47.29
CA ARG A 743 11.03 -45.45 46.27
C ARG A 743 12.13 -44.52 46.76
N ASP A 744 11.80 -43.55 47.60
CA ASP A 744 12.73 -42.58 48.16
C ASP A 744 13.31 -42.97 49.51
N ALA A 745 12.92 -44.12 50.02
CA ALA A 745 13.44 -44.65 51.28
C ALA A 745 14.90 -45.14 51.08
N GLU A 746 15.76 -44.72 51.99
CA GLU A 746 17.10 -45.31 52.16
C GLU A 746 17.02 -46.59 52.98
N THR A 747 16.18 -46.59 54.03
CA THR A 747 15.96 -47.75 54.90
C THR A 747 14.54 -47.77 55.40
N ILE A 748 13.87 -48.90 55.34
CA ILE A 748 12.55 -49.13 55.90
C ILE A 748 12.69 -50.07 57.08
N CYS A 749 12.13 -49.73 58.24
CA CYS A 749 12.15 -50.58 59.46
C CYS A 749 10.72 -50.75 60.02
N ASP A 750 10.47 -51.83 60.64
CA ASP A 750 9.25 -52.01 61.47
C ASP A 750 9.38 -51.23 62.83
N MET A 751 8.29 -51.24 63.60
CA MET A 751 8.25 -50.60 64.92
C MET A 751 9.30 -51.12 65.92
N GLN A 752 9.87 -52.27 65.69
CA GLN A 752 10.94 -52.88 66.49
C GLN A 752 12.33 -52.59 65.93
N GLY A 753 12.45 -51.74 64.86
CA GLY A 753 13.72 -51.37 64.21
C GLY A 753 14.29 -52.41 63.27
N ARG A 754 13.54 -53.46 62.89
CA ARG A 754 14.01 -54.48 61.97
C ARG A 754 13.91 -53.97 60.54
N PRO A 755 14.95 -54.06 59.71
CA PRO A 755 14.94 -53.61 58.34
C PRO A 755 14.01 -54.41 57.49
N SER A 756 13.34 -53.76 56.54
CA SER A 756 12.47 -54.32 55.50
C SER A 756 12.78 -53.77 54.13
N GLN A 757 12.60 -54.56 53.09
CA GLN A 757 12.74 -54.08 51.71
C GLN A 757 11.49 -53.38 51.19
N GLN A 758 10.37 -53.50 51.91
CA GLN A 758 9.09 -52.89 51.55
C GLN A 758 8.33 -52.45 52.80
N LEU A 759 7.47 -51.43 52.63
CA LEU A 759 6.53 -51.02 53.70
C LEU A 759 5.64 -52.23 54.12
N GLN A 760 5.70 -52.57 55.40
CA GLN A 760 4.90 -53.64 56.01
C GLN A 760 3.52 -53.09 56.44
N ARG A 761 2.48 -53.95 56.48
CA ARG A 761 1.19 -53.60 57.05
C ARG A 761 1.36 -53.12 58.50
N GLY A 762 0.79 -51.98 58.85
CA GLY A 762 0.99 -51.34 60.14
C GLY A 762 1.97 -50.17 60.09
N VAL A 763 2.57 -49.80 61.20
CA VAL A 763 3.49 -48.65 61.34
C VAL A 763 4.89 -49.02 60.87
N ASN A 764 5.46 -48.23 59.95
CA ASN A 764 6.82 -48.35 59.50
C ASN A 764 7.61 -47.09 59.85
N ILE A 765 8.90 -47.22 60.17
CA ILE A 765 9.85 -46.13 60.32
C ILE A 765 10.71 -46.13 59.04
N VAL A 766 10.63 -45.06 58.30
CA VAL A 766 11.34 -44.94 57.03
C VAL A 766 12.38 -43.86 57.12
N ARG A 767 13.65 -44.19 56.82
CA ARG A 767 14.71 -43.23 56.63
C ARG A 767 14.76 -42.87 55.13
N MET A 768 14.64 -41.63 54.82
CA MET A 768 14.67 -41.12 53.44
C MET A 768 16.09 -40.84 53.00
N LYS A 769 16.34 -40.81 51.70
CA LYS A 769 17.63 -40.47 51.07
C LYS A 769 18.16 -39.10 51.46
N ASP A 770 17.32 -38.17 51.87
CA ASP A 770 17.66 -36.84 52.37
C ASP A 770 18.08 -36.84 53.85
N GLY A 771 18.09 -38.01 54.49
CA GLY A 771 18.44 -38.17 55.92
C GLY A 771 17.26 -37.98 56.88
N SER A 772 16.09 -37.58 56.40
CA SER A 772 14.89 -37.45 57.25
C SER A 772 14.35 -38.85 57.67
N VAL A 773 13.64 -38.88 58.79
CA VAL A 773 13.00 -40.10 59.31
C VAL A 773 11.51 -39.88 59.40
N ARG A 774 10.75 -40.76 58.75
CA ARG A 774 9.28 -40.66 58.68
C ARG A 774 8.61 -41.91 59.29
N LYS A 775 7.50 -41.67 59.95
CA LYS A 775 6.59 -42.73 60.39
C LYS A 775 5.51 -42.92 59.30
N VAL A 776 5.46 -44.08 58.70
CA VAL A 776 4.51 -44.41 57.65
C VAL A 776 3.60 -45.53 58.13
N VAL A 777 2.30 -45.34 58.01
CA VAL A 777 1.29 -46.35 58.39
C VAL A 777 0.74 -46.95 57.12
N ARG A 778 0.95 -48.23 56.87
CA ARG A 778 0.34 -48.97 55.78
C ARG A 778 -0.86 -49.77 56.33
N LYS A 779 -2.06 -49.44 55.85
CA LYS A 779 -3.30 -50.12 56.20
C LYS A 779 -3.38 -51.54 55.67
#